data_f6d5040169028fd776e3863907f7f61b
#
_entry.id   f6d5040169028fd776e3863907f7f61b
#
_cell.length_a   1.000
_cell.length_b   1.000
_cell.length_c   1.000
_cell.angle_alpha   90.00
_cell.angle_beta   90.00
_cell.angle_gamma   90.00
#
_symmetry.space_group_name_H-M   'P 1'
#
loop_
_entity.id
_entity.type
_entity.pdbx_description
1 polymer ?
#
loop_
_entity_poly.entity_id
_entity_poly.type
_entity_poly.pdbx_seq_one_letter_code
_entity_poly.pdbx_strand_id
1 'polypeptide(L)'
;MRRAGVHDPDRAIRLVADIEAVVGAKIDDAPKALSYLADPDTGLLNLLRLVESARDKGVLDDLAALRGTTAGNKLGMLLGASRALGDFLVRHPDVAVDAPSWGQDIRPDASGARTTLLTAVGADPGSLAPVAAITGAAGVDAMRIAYRRELAEIAAIDVSSANPLAVEPAVSAALADLAGAALEAGLAIARAETPGHESARLAIMAMGKCGARELNYVSDVDVIYVAEPADGFEEGPAMAVATALASRAAAVCSAPSSEPPLWQVDPNLRPEGKDGVLVRRVESHRAYYERWAESWEFQALLKARTVAGDLEVGQAYLDAVWPFVWTAVERDGFVQSAQAMRKRVESHIPLKEKDREIKLGPGGLRDVEFTIQLIQLVHGRSDPSLRVRGTLEGLRALRDGGYVGRTQAASLDRGYRQLRVWEHRLQLRRLSRTHLMPETEEDKRILARASGFATVGYMEEVWTDVRRDVRTMHLEMFYRPILGMVAQLSTDEVALSEEPARARLAAIGFRDPAGAQRHIAVLTQGLSRRAAIQRQLLPAMIGWFAAGPDPDAGLLAFRQLAEQLESSHWFLKLLRDSGTAAERLAILLSTSGFVTKALLTSAEDITWLDNDDDLAPVPVERLDREAQAIVDRADDEEKVITALRGLRRREVVRTAAANVLALQDSVTAAASVTQAADVLMRGALRVAHAVVTIERGLDVPAADVAVVAMGRYGGGEMGYGSDADVQFVYEERDGADDPASFALAVAAKVRDLLQRANSQPSLAVDADLRPEGKNGPLVRSLDSVSEYYRRWSDPWEAQALLRARPVAGSQELCERFVAAIADVRYSSEVTPAALKQMRTLKARMESERLPRGIDPRRHLKLGPGGLSDVEWTVQLLQLRHARAHPALQTTETLRAIGAARSAGVLSVSDSRALADAWRFATDLRGAIALRGKSGDADALPGDYRDLGVLASIMGVQESGQALDERYARTARRARAVTERVFFAWEEPS
;
A
#
# COMPACT_ATOMS: atom_id res chain seq x y z
N MET A 1 2.13 15.77 33.90
CA MET A 1 0.89 15.13 33.41
C MET A 1 0.79 15.07 31.86
N ARG A 2 0.76 16.19 31.10
CA ARG A 2 0.65 16.15 29.61
C ARG A 2 1.76 15.32 28.95
N ARG A 3 3.01 15.43 29.41
CA ARG A 3 4.14 14.59 28.89
C ARG A 3 3.98 13.10 29.21
N ALA A 4 3.19 12.75 30.20
CA ALA A 4 2.84 11.37 30.53
C ALA A 4 1.68 10.82 29.68
N GLY A 5 1.11 11.63 28.79
CA GLY A 5 0.02 11.23 27.90
C GLY A 5 -1.38 11.50 28.44
N VAL A 6 -1.51 12.21 29.56
CA VAL A 6 -2.78 12.59 30.17
C VAL A 6 -3.49 13.63 29.30
N HIS A 7 -4.77 13.41 29.02
CA HIS A 7 -5.59 14.30 28.22
C HIS A 7 -6.10 15.50 29.03
N ASP A 8 -6.63 15.24 30.26
CA ASP A 8 -7.09 16.25 31.19
C ASP A 8 -6.22 16.31 32.47
N PRO A 9 -5.14 17.14 32.45
CA PRO A 9 -4.21 17.23 33.57
C PRO A 9 -4.81 17.64 34.90
N ASP A 10 -5.82 18.54 34.89
CA ASP A 10 -6.45 19.03 36.13
C ASP A 10 -7.32 17.96 36.75
N ARG A 11 -8.04 17.20 35.95
CA ARG A 11 -8.79 16.04 36.39
C ARG A 11 -7.86 14.93 36.93
N ALA A 12 -6.76 14.65 36.24
CA ALA A 12 -5.79 13.65 36.65
C ALA A 12 -5.15 13.99 38.00
N ILE A 13 -4.83 15.27 38.27
CA ILE A 13 -4.30 15.73 39.58
C ILE A 13 -5.32 15.48 40.68
N ARG A 14 -6.59 15.77 40.45
CA ARG A 14 -7.65 15.47 41.40
C ARG A 14 -7.79 13.97 41.69
N LEU A 15 -7.85 13.15 40.61
CA LEU A 15 -7.94 11.69 40.76
C LEU A 15 -6.74 11.10 41.55
N VAL A 16 -5.52 11.59 41.34
CA VAL A 16 -4.36 11.19 42.11
C VAL A 16 -4.52 11.56 43.60
N ALA A 17 -4.98 12.77 43.88
CA ALA A 17 -5.21 13.19 45.27
C ALA A 17 -6.33 12.37 45.96
N ASP A 18 -7.39 12.05 45.25
CA ASP A 18 -8.48 11.20 45.74
C ASP A 18 -7.98 9.76 46.02
N ILE A 19 -7.17 9.18 45.15
CA ILE A 19 -6.55 7.86 45.34
C ILE A 19 -5.63 7.90 46.59
N GLU A 20 -4.77 8.91 46.71
CA GLU A 20 -3.92 9.10 47.88
C GLU A 20 -4.70 9.20 49.19
N ALA A 21 -5.85 9.89 49.15
CA ALA A 21 -6.73 10.01 50.33
C ALA A 21 -7.37 8.68 50.72
N VAL A 22 -7.76 7.84 49.75
CA VAL A 22 -8.37 6.53 50.03
C VAL A 22 -7.30 5.53 50.52
N VAL A 23 -6.09 5.52 49.91
CA VAL A 23 -5.01 4.59 50.26
C VAL A 23 -4.23 5.04 51.48
N GLY A 24 -4.31 6.31 51.90
CA GLY A 24 -3.57 6.86 53.04
C GLY A 24 -2.08 7.06 52.79
N ALA A 25 -1.62 7.03 51.55
CA ALA A 25 -0.21 7.14 51.16
C ALA A 25 -0.05 7.91 49.83
N LYS A 26 1.05 8.71 49.72
CA LYS A 26 1.34 9.47 48.51
C LYS A 26 1.84 8.60 47.37
N ILE A 27 1.51 8.95 46.14
CA ILE A 27 2.02 8.32 44.92
C ILE A 27 3.30 9.06 44.51
N ASP A 28 4.48 8.42 44.71
CA ASP A 28 5.75 9.00 44.26
C ASP A 28 5.86 9.00 42.73
N ASP A 29 6.16 10.17 42.16
CA ASP A 29 6.32 10.35 40.69
C ASP A 29 5.14 9.81 39.87
N ALA A 30 3.91 10.26 40.18
CA ALA A 30 2.72 9.92 39.44
C ALA A 30 2.85 10.12 37.87
N PRO A 31 3.50 11.21 37.36
CA PRO A 31 3.75 11.34 35.94
C PRO A 31 4.54 10.21 35.31
N LYS A 32 5.56 9.69 36.02
CA LYS A 32 6.35 8.56 35.53
C LYS A 32 5.52 7.27 35.49
N ALA A 33 4.77 6.97 36.52
CA ALA A 33 3.90 5.81 36.59
C ALA A 33 2.84 5.85 35.44
N LEU A 34 2.24 7.01 35.19
CA LEU A 34 1.25 7.21 34.14
C LEU A 34 1.84 7.13 32.72
N SER A 35 3.14 7.37 32.56
CA SER A 35 3.79 7.30 31.24
C SER A 35 3.81 5.90 30.63
N TYR A 36 3.67 4.86 31.43
CA TYR A 36 3.62 3.46 30.99
C TYR A 36 2.21 3.00 30.59
N LEU A 37 1.16 3.77 30.92
CA LEU A 37 -0.21 3.38 30.63
C LEU A 37 -0.59 3.74 29.18
N ALA A 38 -1.37 2.90 28.53
CA ALA A 38 -1.91 3.17 27.20
C ALA A 38 -2.87 4.39 27.24
N ASP A 39 -3.82 4.37 28.18
CA ASP A 39 -4.76 5.44 28.48
C ASP A 39 -4.66 5.81 29.96
N PRO A 40 -3.85 6.84 30.32
CA PRO A 40 -3.67 7.26 31.71
C PRO A 40 -4.94 7.76 32.39
N ASP A 41 -5.84 8.42 31.65
CA ASP A 41 -7.10 8.97 32.21
C ASP A 41 -8.04 7.84 32.61
N THR A 42 -8.19 6.82 31.76
CA THR A 42 -8.93 5.59 32.07
C THR A 42 -8.27 4.81 33.21
N GLY A 43 -6.94 4.70 33.22
CA GLY A 43 -6.19 4.00 34.26
C GLY A 43 -6.40 4.61 35.66
N LEU A 44 -6.32 5.93 35.78
CA LEU A 44 -6.58 6.64 37.05
C LEU A 44 -8.03 6.46 37.54
N LEU A 45 -8.99 6.59 36.63
CA LEU A 45 -10.39 6.41 36.98
C LEU A 45 -10.68 4.98 37.47
N ASN A 46 -10.17 3.96 36.76
CA ASN A 46 -10.33 2.57 37.15
C ASN A 46 -9.63 2.28 38.48
N LEU A 47 -8.43 2.85 38.72
CA LEU A 47 -7.70 2.66 39.97
C LEU A 47 -8.44 3.30 41.15
N LEU A 48 -8.97 4.53 41.02
CA LEU A 48 -9.76 5.16 42.09
C LEU A 48 -10.95 4.27 42.47
N ARG A 49 -11.76 3.84 41.47
CA ARG A 49 -12.92 2.96 41.71
C ARG A 49 -12.55 1.62 42.32
N LEU A 50 -11.38 1.08 41.94
CA LEU A 50 -10.88 -0.18 42.50
C LEU A 50 -10.49 -0.04 43.95
N VAL A 51 -9.72 1.01 44.36
CA VAL A 51 -9.31 1.20 45.73
C VAL A 51 -10.50 1.54 46.65
N GLU A 52 -11.52 2.28 46.13
CA GLU A 52 -12.78 2.50 46.87
C GLU A 52 -13.51 1.17 47.10
N SER A 53 -13.69 0.36 46.09
CA SER A 53 -14.32 -0.96 46.20
C SER A 53 -13.52 -1.92 47.11
N ALA A 54 -12.20 -1.89 47.00
CA ALA A 54 -11.33 -2.70 47.88
C ALA A 54 -11.44 -2.30 49.34
N ARG A 55 -11.55 -1.00 49.64
CA ARG A 55 -11.85 -0.50 50.99
C ARG A 55 -13.18 -1.01 51.50
N ASP A 56 -14.23 -0.89 50.71
CA ASP A 56 -15.58 -1.30 51.09
C ASP A 56 -15.69 -2.82 51.32
N LYS A 57 -14.83 -3.61 50.67
CA LYS A 57 -14.74 -5.08 50.84
C LYS A 57 -13.64 -5.56 51.78
N GLY A 58 -12.91 -4.64 52.40
CA GLY A 58 -11.92 -4.97 53.41
C GLY A 58 -10.62 -5.59 52.88
N VAL A 59 -10.28 -5.41 51.62
CA VAL A 59 -9.04 -5.93 50.96
C VAL A 59 -8.12 -4.81 50.49
N LEU A 60 -8.27 -3.58 51.02
CA LEU A 60 -7.50 -2.42 50.58
C LEU A 60 -6.02 -2.55 50.95
N ASP A 61 -5.69 -3.08 52.14
CA ASP A 61 -4.31 -3.22 52.60
C ASP A 61 -3.53 -4.19 51.74
N ASP A 62 -4.15 -5.30 51.32
CA ASP A 62 -3.55 -6.27 50.40
C ASP A 62 -3.32 -5.68 49.01
N LEU A 63 -4.31 -4.91 48.51
CA LEU A 63 -4.16 -4.19 47.26
C LEU A 63 -3.04 -3.11 47.32
N ALA A 64 -2.99 -2.36 48.40
CA ALA A 64 -1.98 -1.34 48.64
C ALA A 64 -0.57 -1.90 48.76
N ALA A 65 -0.41 -3.14 49.24
CA ALA A 65 0.89 -3.86 49.28
C ALA A 65 1.47 -4.14 47.90
N LEU A 66 0.67 -4.10 46.83
CA LEU A 66 1.15 -4.26 45.44
C LEU A 66 1.90 -3.03 44.91
N ARG A 67 1.84 -1.90 45.63
CA ARG A 67 2.46 -0.64 45.21
C ARG A 67 3.98 -0.83 45.00
N GLY A 68 4.48 -0.37 43.85
CA GLY A 68 5.90 -0.44 43.49
C GLY A 68 6.40 -1.86 43.14
N THR A 69 5.52 -2.86 43.16
CA THR A 69 5.83 -4.23 42.73
C THR A 69 5.63 -4.39 41.23
N THR A 70 6.21 -5.46 40.67
CA THR A 70 5.95 -5.85 39.28
C THR A 70 4.49 -6.17 39.03
N ALA A 71 3.83 -6.81 40.01
CA ALA A 71 2.41 -7.15 39.95
C ALA A 71 1.53 -5.89 39.93
N GLY A 72 1.83 -4.92 40.78
CA GLY A 72 1.13 -3.62 40.77
C GLY A 72 1.31 -2.85 39.48
N ASN A 73 2.48 -2.91 38.85
CA ASN A 73 2.72 -2.29 37.56
C ASN A 73 1.90 -2.97 36.45
N LYS A 74 1.83 -4.31 36.42
CA LYS A 74 0.99 -5.06 35.46
C LYS A 74 -0.49 -4.72 35.63
N LEU A 75 -0.96 -4.70 36.86
CA LEU A 75 -2.32 -4.28 37.21
C LEU A 75 -2.60 -2.87 36.72
N GLY A 76 -1.70 -1.93 36.95
CA GLY A 76 -1.82 -0.55 36.46
C GLY A 76 -1.93 -0.48 34.93
N MET A 77 -1.07 -1.23 34.22
CA MET A 77 -1.14 -1.32 32.74
C MET A 77 -2.46 -1.88 32.26
N LEU A 78 -2.99 -2.93 32.91
CA LEU A 78 -4.30 -3.51 32.59
C LEU A 78 -5.42 -2.50 32.79
N LEU A 79 -5.44 -1.77 33.92
CA LEU A 79 -6.43 -0.73 34.21
C LEU A 79 -6.41 0.42 33.19
N GLY A 80 -5.22 0.75 32.66
CA GLY A 80 -5.06 1.74 31.59
C GLY A 80 -5.29 1.20 30.17
N ALA A 81 -5.38 -0.12 29.99
CA ALA A 81 -5.63 -0.74 28.68
C ALA A 81 -7.08 -1.15 28.48
N SER A 82 -7.82 -1.50 29.55
CA SER A 82 -9.16 -2.02 29.45
C SER A 82 -10.10 -1.42 30.49
N ARG A 83 -11.11 -0.69 29.98
CA ARG A 83 -12.21 -0.22 30.84
C ARG A 83 -13.07 -1.39 31.35
N ALA A 84 -13.36 -2.35 30.48
CA ALA A 84 -14.25 -3.47 30.81
C ALA A 84 -13.63 -4.42 31.87
N LEU A 85 -12.32 -4.71 31.78
CA LEU A 85 -11.64 -5.48 32.84
C LEU A 85 -11.44 -4.63 34.10
N GLY A 86 -11.26 -3.32 33.98
CA GLY A 86 -11.31 -2.40 35.11
C GLY A 86 -12.67 -2.48 35.85
N ASP A 87 -13.78 -2.44 35.13
CA ASP A 87 -15.13 -2.61 35.69
C ASP A 87 -15.31 -3.99 36.36
N PHE A 88 -14.72 -5.05 35.80
CA PHE A 88 -14.71 -6.39 36.42
C PHE A 88 -13.91 -6.40 37.72
N LEU A 89 -12.69 -5.88 37.72
CA LEU A 89 -11.85 -5.83 38.94
C LEU A 89 -12.45 -4.96 40.04
N VAL A 90 -13.18 -3.88 39.69
CA VAL A 90 -13.95 -3.09 40.65
C VAL A 90 -15.05 -3.91 41.33
N ARG A 91 -15.75 -4.79 40.60
CA ARG A 91 -16.73 -5.70 41.17
C ARG A 91 -16.10 -6.83 42.00
N HIS A 92 -14.92 -7.28 41.60
CA HIS A 92 -14.15 -8.39 42.18
C HIS A 92 -12.72 -7.95 42.55
N PRO A 93 -12.53 -7.09 43.56
CA PRO A 93 -11.19 -6.58 43.95
C PRO A 93 -10.26 -7.67 44.50
N ASP A 94 -10.80 -8.79 45.00
CA ASP A 94 -10.04 -9.98 45.36
C ASP A 94 -9.19 -10.51 44.19
N VAL A 95 -9.72 -10.46 42.95
CA VAL A 95 -8.96 -10.82 41.76
C VAL A 95 -7.77 -9.90 41.53
N ALA A 96 -7.89 -8.60 41.86
CA ALA A 96 -6.77 -7.65 41.75
C ALA A 96 -5.69 -7.92 42.80
N VAL A 97 -6.09 -8.35 44.01
CA VAL A 97 -5.16 -8.76 45.07
C VAL A 97 -4.36 -10.00 44.67
N ASP A 98 -4.94 -10.90 43.90
CA ASP A 98 -4.27 -12.11 43.39
C ASP A 98 -3.21 -11.80 42.28
N ALA A 99 -3.04 -10.55 41.84
CA ALA A 99 -2.08 -10.16 40.81
C ALA A 99 -0.63 -10.66 41.01
N PRO A 100 -0.08 -10.87 42.24
CA PRO A 100 1.21 -11.50 42.45
C PRO A 100 1.31 -12.94 41.94
N SER A 101 0.18 -13.67 41.87
CA SER A 101 0.13 -15.03 41.31
C SER A 101 0.17 -15.07 39.78
N TRP A 102 -0.10 -13.93 39.09
CA TRP A 102 -0.10 -13.85 37.63
C TRP A 102 1.29 -14.16 37.07
N GLY A 103 1.33 -15.06 36.12
CA GLY A 103 2.55 -15.49 35.42
C GLY A 103 3.36 -14.33 34.84
N GLN A 104 4.64 -14.58 34.57
CA GLN A 104 5.49 -13.63 33.86
C GLN A 104 5.32 -13.77 32.35
N ASP A 105 5.11 -15.00 31.88
CA ASP A 105 4.94 -15.36 30.47
C ASP A 105 3.63 -16.10 30.27
N ILE A 106 2.99 -15.93 29.11
CA ILE A 106 1.83 -16.71 28.72
C ILE A 106 2.28 -18.09 28.23
N ARG A 107 1.83 -19.11 28.93
CA ARG A 107 1.96 -20.52 28.52
C ARG A 107 0.56 -21.07 28.26
N PRO A 108 0.15 -21.22 26.98
CA PRO A 108 -1.16 -21.78 26.67
C PRO A 108 -1.30 -23.18 27.30
N ASP A 109 -2.28 -23.35 28.19
CA ASP A 109 -2.55 -24.58 28.92
C ASP A 109 -4.05 -24.89 28.92
N ALA A 110 -4.48 -25.66 27.93
CA ALA A 110 -5.87 -26.08 27.81
C ALA A 110 -6.34 -26.96 28.99
N SER A 111 -5.43 -27.74 29.60
CA SER A 111 -5.78 -28.61 30.73
C SER A 111 -5.96 -27.80 32.01
N GLY A 112 -5.06 -26.83 32.27
CA GLY A 112 -5.15 -25.92 33.40
C GLY A 112 -6.42 -25.07 33.33
N ALA A 113 -6.69 -24.43 32.21
CA ALA A 113 -7.92 -23.65 32.00
C ALA A 113 -9.19 -24.49 32.20
N ARG A 114 -9.24 -25.72 31.67
CA ARG A 114 -10.32 -26.67 31.87
C ARG A 114 -10.51 -26.98 33.35
N THR A 115 -9.42 -27.29 34.05
CA THR A 115 -9.46 -27.61 35.50
C THR A 115 -10.02 -26.42 36.29
N THR A 116 -9.53 -25.19 36.04
CA THR A 116 -9.99 -23.99 36.74
C THR A 116 -11.51 -23.77 36.56
N LEU A 117 -12.03 -23.83 35.33
CA LEU A 117 -13.43 -23.53 35.06
C LEU A 117 -14.37 -24.64 35.55
N LEU A 118 -13.99 -25.91 35.41
CA LEU A 118 -14.77 -27.01 35.96
C LEU A 118 -14.84 -26.96 37.49
N THR A 119 -13.73 -26.69 38.15
CA THR A 119 -13.68 -26.53 39.59
C THR A 119 -14.59 -25.38 40.06
N ALA A 120 -14.62 -24.28 39.33
CA ALA A 120 -15.49 -23.14 39.66
C ALA A 120 -16.99 -23.48 39.64
N VAL A 121 -17.43 -24.44 38.85
CA VAL A 121 -18.81 -24.91 38.81
C VAL A 121 -19.03 -26.18 39.67
N GLY A 122 -18.01 -26.59 40.42
CA GLY A 122 -18.06 -27.77 41.29
C GLY A 122 -18.12 -29.10 40.52
N ALA A 123 -17.62 -29.13 39.30
CA ALA A 123 -17.49 -30.37 38.50
C ALA A 123 -16.10 -31.00 38.70
N ASP A 124 -16.03 -32.34 38.61
CA ASP A 124 -14.76 -33.08 38.67
C ASP A 124 -13.97 -32.93 37.36
N PRO A 125 -12.80 -32.27 37.40
CA PRO A 125 -11.94 -32.13 36.20
C PRO A 125 -11.37 -33.45 35.65
N GLY A 126 -11.34 -34.50 36.50
CA GLY A 126 -10.85 -35.82 36.09
C GLY A 126 -11.91 -36.66 35.36
N SER A 127 -13.19 -36.26 35.40
CA SER A 127 -14.27 -36.95 34.72
C SER A 127 -14.21 -36.77 33.20
N LEU A 128 -14.51 -37.86 32.45
CA LEU A 128 -14.67 -37.82 30.98
C LEU A 128 -15.99 -37.09 30.57
N ALA A 129 -17.00 -37.10 31.45
CA ALA A 129 -18.28 -36.42 31.26
C ALA A 129 -18.60 -35.62 32.53
N PRO A 130 -17.91 -34.47 32.80
CA PRO A 130 -18.10 -33.72 34.02
C PRO A 130 -19.52 -33.19 34.13
N VAL A 131 -20.08 -33.21 35.35
CA VAL A 131 -21.38 -32.72 35.70
C VAL A 131 -21.21 -31.66 36.81
N ALA A 132 -21.79 -30.48 36.64
CA ALA A 132 -21.66 -29.39 37.58
C ALA A 132 -22.47 -29.64 38.85
N ALA A 133 -21.89 -29.32 40.01
CA ALA A 133 -22.61 -29.30 41.29
C ALA A 133 -23.36 -27.96 41.49
N ILE A 134 -22.88 -26.88 40.89
CA ILE A 134 -23.48 -25.54 40.95
C ILE A 134 -24.18 -25.26 39.63
N THR A 135 -25.49 -25.04 39.66
CA THR A 135 -26.36 -24.92 38.48
C THR A 135 -27.10 -23.57 38.48
N GLY A 136 -27.93 -23.34 37.47
CA GLY A 136 -28.68 -22.10 37.29
C GLY A 136 -27.81 -20.84 37.17
N ALA A 137 -28.36 -19.71 37.62
CA ALA A 137 -27.64 -18.44 37.56
C ALA A 137 -26.31 -18.45 38.35
N ALA A 138 -26.30 -19.13 39.54
CA ALA A 138 -25.09 -19.23 40.36
C ALA A 138 -23.96 -19.97 39.66
N GLY A 139 -24.24 -21.07 38.95
CA GLY A 139 -23.23 -21.80 38.14
C GLY A 139 -22.73 -21.00 36.97
N VAL A 140 -23.63 -20.32 36.26
CA VAL A 140 -23.31 -19.42 35.16
C VAL A 140 -22.37 -18.29 35.62
N ASP A 141 -22.70 -17.61 36.73
CA ASP A 141 -21.89 -16.51 37.26
C ASP A 141 -20.53 -16.98 37.77
N ALA A 142 -20.49 -18.13 38.50
CA ALA A 142 -19.23 -18.72 38.97
C ALA A 142 -18.27 -19.03 37.82
N MET A 143 -18.78 -19.67 36.75
CA MET A 143 -17.99 -19.91 35.52
C MET A 143 -17.50 -18.61 34.89
N ARG A 144 -18.33 -17.58 34.77
CA ARG A 144 -18.01 -16.31 34.15
C ARG A 144 -17.02 -15.48 34.94
N ILE A 145 -17.06 -15.55 36.27
CA ILE A 145 -16.07 -14.92 37.16
C ILE A 145 -14.70 -15.62 36.95
N ALA A 146 -14.68 -16.95 36.99
CA ALA A 146 -13.45 -17.72 36.75
C ALA A 146 -12.85 -17.43 35.36
N TYR A 147 -13.69 -17.40 34.32
CA TYR A 147 -13.27 -17.02 32.96
C TYR A 147 -12.60 -15.63 32.92
N ARG A 148 -13.22 -14.61 33.56
CA ARG A 148 -12.67 -13.25 33.55
C ARG A 148 -11.45 -13.07 34.42
N ARG A 149 -11.28 -13.89 35.46
CA ARG A 149 -10.03 -13.95 36.23
C ARG A 149 -8.88 -14.38 35.34
N GLU A 150 -9.00 -15.50 34.63
CA GLU A 150 -8.02 -15.98 33.65
C GLU A 150 -7.79 -14.96 32.51
N LEU A 151 -8.87 -14.36 31.98
CA LEU A 151 -8.80 -13.32 30.94
C LEU A 151 -8.03 -12.08 31.42
N ALA A 152 -8.19 -11.67 32.68
CA ALA A 152 -7.47 -10.53 33.25
C ALA A 152 -5.98 -10.81 33.39
N GLU A 153 -5.60 -12.03 33.80
CA GLU A 153 -4.21 -12.46 33.85
C GLU A 153 -3.58 -12.45 32.44
N ILE A 154 -4.24 -13.12 31.45
CA ILE A 154 -3.77 -13.12 30.05
C ILE A 154 -3.59 -11.70 29.55
N ALA A 155 -4.57 -10.81 29.77
CA ALA A 155 -4.52 -9.44 29.31
C ALA A 155 -3.41 -8.61 30.02
N ALA A 156 -3.19 -8.83 31.32
CA ALA A 156 -2.14 -8.13 32.07
C ALA A 156 -0.74 -8.50 31.57
N ILE A 157 -0.50 -9.78 31.26
CA ILE A 157 0.77 -10.24 30.68
C ILE A 157 0.94 -9.68 29.27
N ASP A 158 -0.11 -9.73 28.45
CA ASP A 158 -0.11 -9.23 27.07
C ASP A 158 0.23 -7.74 26.99
N VAL A 159 -0.47 -6.88 27.76
CA VAL A 159 -0.24 -5.42 27.71
C VAL A 159 1.06 -4.99 28.38
N SER A 160 1.64 -5.81 29.26
CA SER A 160 2.92 -5.53 29.92
C SER A 160 4.13 -6.06 29.16
N SER A 161 3.92 -6.80 28.06
CA SER A 161 5.01 -7.37 27.26
C SER A 161 5.78 -6.26 26.52
N ALA A 162 7.11 -6.31 26.62
CA ALA A 162 8.01 -5.43 25.87
C ALA A 162 8.01 -5.73 24.35
N ASN A 163 7.56 -6.92 23.95
CA ASN A 163 7.48 -7.33 22.54
C ASN A 163 6.10 -7.92 22.22
N PRO A 164 5.10 -7.09 21.93
CA PRO A 164 3.74 -7.55 21.61
C PRO A 164 3.66 -8.55 20.47
N LEU A 165 4.52 -8.42 19.44
CA LEU A 165 4.53 -9.34 18.30
C LEU A 165 5.00 -10.75 18.67
N ALA A 166 5.92 -10.86 19.63
CA ALA A 166 6.42 -12.16 20.06
C ALA A 166 5.41 -12.90 20.93
N VAL A 167 4.66 -12.19 21.81
CA VAL A 167 3.71 -12.80 22.74
C VAL A 167 2.35 -13.09 22.11
N GLU A 168 1.97 -12.40 21.02
CA GLU A 168 0.65 -12.49 20.37
C GLU A 168 0.19 -13.94 20.11
N PRO A 169 1.00 -14.85 19.52
CA PRO A 169 0.53 -16.22 19.26
C PRO A 169 0.19 -17.01 20.53
N ALA A 170 0.91 -16.77 21.60
CA ALA A 170 0.64 -17.41 22.90
C ALA A 170 -0.65 -16.84 23.54
N VAL A 171 -0.87 -15.52 23.43
CA VAL A 171 -2.12 -14.86 23.85
C VAL A 171 -3.31 -15.47 23.10
N SER A 172 -3.24 -15.53 21.78
CA SER A 172 -4.29 -16.06 20.90
C SER A 172 -4.63 -17.52 21.23
N ALA A 173 -3.61 -18.34 21.51
CA ALA A 173 -3.78 -19.74 21.88
C ALA A 173 -4.39 -19.88 23.29
N ALA A 174 -3.95 -19.09 24.27
CA ALA A 174 -4.52 -19.10 25.62
C ALA A 174 -5.99 -18.66 25.64
N LEU A 175 -6.35 -17.63 24.84
CA LEU A 175 -7.76 -17.21 24.67
C LEU A 175 -8.63 -18.32 24.05
N ALA A 176 -8.10 -19.09 23.10
CA ALA A 176 -8.81 -20.20 22.49
C ALA A 176 -8.96 -21.40 23.44
N ASP A 177 -7.94 -21.68 24.26
CA ASP A 177 -7.98 -22.73 25.27
C ASP A 177 -8.98 -22.37 26.39
N LEU A 178 -9.00 -21.10 26.81
CA LEU A 178 -9.95 -20.57 27.78
C LEU A 178 -11.39 -20.62 27.25
N ALA A 179 -11.61 -20.36 25.97
CA ALA A 179 -12.93 -20.51 25.35
C ALA A 179 -13.38 -21.97 25.30
N GLY A 180 -12.50 -22.91 24.99
CA GLY A 180 -12.76 -24.36 25.06
C GLY A 180 -13.14 -24.80 26.48
N ALA A 181 -12.41 -24.33 27.49
CA ALA A 181 -12.71 -24.58 28.89
C ALA A 181 -14.09 -24.05 29.31
N ALA A 182 -14.47 -22.88 28.81
CA ALA A 182 -15.80 -22.31 29.08
C ALA A 182 -16.92 -23.11 28.41
N LEU A 183 -16.71 -23.66 27.21
CA LEU A 183 -17.65 -24.55 26.56
C LEU A 183 -17.80 -25.88 27.33
N GLU A 184 -16.71 -26.43 27.87
CA GLU A 184 -16.77 -27.66 28.69
C GLU A 184 -17.50 -27.42 30.02
N ALA A 185 -17.18 -26.31 30.73
CA ALA A 185 -17.89 -25.96 31.97
C ALA A 185 -19.37 -25.64 31.70
N GLY A 186 -19.66 -24.96 30.59
CA GLY A 186 -21.05 -24.74 30.14
C GLY A 186 -21.79 -26.05 29.81
N LEU A 187 -21.10 -27.03 29.24
CA LEU A 187 -21.65 -28.36 28.99
C LEU A 187 -21.84 -29.13 30.31
N ALA A 188 -20.96 -29.00 31.31
CA ALA A 188 -21.10 -29.58 32.62
C ALA A 188 -22.36 -29.06 33.37
N ILE A 189 -22.62 -27.74 33.26
CA ILE A 189 -23.88 -27.15 33.77
C ILE A 189 -25.10 -27.71 32.98
N ALA A 190 -24.97 -27.77 31.64
CA ALA A 190 -26.05 -28.30 30.81
C ALA A 190 -26.38 -29.78 31.15
N ARG A 191 -25.38 -30.62 31.43
CA ARG A 191 -25.56 -32.00 31.84
C ARG A 191 -26.32 -32.10 33.18
N ALA A 192 -25.95 -31.28 34.16
CA ALA A 192 -26.63 -31.24 35.47
C ALA A 192 -28.10 -30.82 35.35
N GLU A 193 -28.49 -30.03 34.36
CA GLU A 193 -29.82 -29.49 34.16
C GLU A 193 -30.67 -30.29 33.17
N THR A 194 -30.06 -31.23 32.43
CA THR A 194 -30.76 -32.01 31.38
C THR A 194 -30.96 -33.45 31.85
N PRO A 195 -32.18 -33.85 32.13
CA PRO A 195 -32.47 -35.27 32.49
C PRO A 195 -32.11 -36.23 31.34
N GLY A 196 -31.50 -37.34 31.68
CA GLY A 196 -31.10 -38.37 30.71
C GLY A 196 -29.86 -37.98 29.87
N HIS A 197 -29.07 -37.01 30.34
CA HIS A 197 -27.86 -36.53 29.66
C HIS A 197 -26.86 -37.65 29.30
N GLU A 198 -26.89 -38.77 30.05
CA GLU A 198 -26.07 -39.97 29.87
C GLU A 198 -26.45 -40.75 28.59
N SER A 199 -27.59 -40.50 28.00
CA SER A 199 -28.03 -41.16 26.75
C SER A 199 -27.32 -40.67 25.50
N ALA A 200 -26.64 -39.52 25.57
CA ALA A 200 -26.00 -38.90 24.41
C ALA A 200 -24.52 -38.58 24.66
N ARG A 201 -23.68 -38.98 23.74
CA ARG A 201 -22.24 -38.63 23.68
C ARG A 201 -22.07 -37.41 22.75
N LEU A 202 -22.00 -36.23 23.34
CA LEU A 202 -21.88 -34.96 22.59
C LEU A 202 -20.45 -34.45 22.57
N ALA A 203 -19.94 -34.15 21.38
CA ALA A 203 -18.67 -33.42 21.13
C ALA A 203 -18.97 -32.00 20.59
N ILE A 204 -18.21 -31.01 21.03
CA ILE A 204 -18.22 -29.63 20.52
C ILE A 204 -16.95 -29.41 19.71
N MET A 205 -17.12 -29.20 18.41
CA MET A 205 -16.04 -28.93 17.47
C MET A 205 -15.88 -27.43 17.30
N ALA A 206 -14.78 -26.84 17.76
CA ALA A 206 -14.49 -25.45 17.45
C ALA A 206 -14.01 -25.31 16.02
N MET A 207 -14.49 -24.25 15.37
CA MET A 207 -14.16 -23.88 14.00
C MET A 207 -13.44 -22.54 13.99
N GLY A 208 -13.08 -22.05 12.82
CA GLY A 208 -12.51 -20.72 12.63
C GLY A 208 -11.30 -20.42 13.53
N LYS A 209 -11.26 -19.23 14.13
CA LYS A 209 -10.14 -18.80 15.00
C LYS A 209 -10.00 -19.64 16.26
N CYS A 210 -11.10 -20.07 16.86
CA CYS A 210 -11.09 -20.92 18.06
C CYS A 210 -10.50 -22.31 17.75
N GLY A 211 -10.91 -22.92 16.64
CA GLY A 211 -10.39 -24.22 16.20
C GLY A 211 -8.89 -24.16 15.89
N ALA A 212 -8.41 -23.08 15.31
CA ALA A 212 -6.99 -22.84 14.98
C ALA A 212 -6.12 -22.42 16.19
N ARG A 213 -6.68 -22.25 17.37
CA ARG A 213 -6.02 -21.63 18.54
C ARG A 213 -5.50 -20.21 18.26
N GLU A 214 -6.27 -19.43 17.51
CA GLU A 214 -5.97 -18.05 17.09
C GLU A 214 -7.09 -17.09 17.52
N LEU A 215 -7.71 -17.31 18.69
CA LEU A 215 -8.83 -16.49 19.14
C LEU A 215 -8.38 -15.09 19.54
N ASN A 216 -9.23 -14.12 19.45
CA ASN A 216 -9.02 -12.74 19.92
C ASN A 216 -9.91 -12.46 21.14
N TYR A 217 -9.68 -11.30 21.81
CA TYR A 217 -10.39 -10.96 23.06
C TYR A 217 -11.91 -10.96 22.92
N VAL A 218 -12.42 -10.56 21.77
CA VAL A 218 -13.86 -10.57 21.46
C VAL A 218 -14.11 -11.12 20.08
N SER A 219 -14.65 -12.31 20.02
CA SER A 219 -15.05 -13.00 18.80
C SER A 219 -16.31 -13.81 19.06
N ASP A 220 -17.13 -14.03 18.06
CA ASP A 220 -18.04 -15.16 18.06
C ASP A 220 -17.19 -16.43 18.08
N VAL A 221 -17.64 -17.45 18.78
CA VAL A 221 -16.99 -18.76 18.81
C VAL A 221 -17.78 -19.69 17.89
N ASP A 222 -17.19 -19.93 16.71
CA ASP A 222 -17.79 -20.80 15.70
C ASP A 222 -17.68 -22.25 16.15
N VAL A 223 -18.81 -22.99 16.17
CA VAL A 223 -18.85 -24.40 16.59
C VAL A 223 -19.69 -25.27 15.66
N ILE A 224 -19.38 -26.58 15.67
CA ILE A 224 -20.24 -27.63 15.13
C ILE A 224 -20.48 -28.63 16.26
N TYR A 225 -21.74 -29.07 16.43
CA TYR A 225 -22.11 -30.07 17.43
C TYR A 225 -22.28 -31.43 16.77
N VAL A 226 -21.56 -32.42 17.29
CA VAL A 226 -21.58 -33.80 16.81
C VAL A 226 -21.95 -34.71 17.97
N ALA A 227 -22.88 -35.62 17.77
CA ALA A 227 -23.25 -36.55 18.82
C ALA A 227 -23.51 -37.95 18.29
N GLU A 228 -23.34 -38.93 19.18
CA GLU A 228 -23.74 -40.32 18.98
C GLU A 228 -24.56 -40.78 20.16
N PRO A 229 -25.53 -41.68 19.97
CA PRO A 229 -26.21 -42.34 21.08
C PRO A 229 -25.21 -43.08 21.95
N ALA A 230 -25.38 -43.05 23.26
CA ALA A 230 -24.64 -43.94 24.15
C ALA A 230 -25.14 -45.39 24.02
N ASP A 231 -24.28 -46.36 24.37
CA ASP A 231 -24.56 -47.78 24.24
C ASP A 231 -25.87 -48.16 24.95
N GLY A 232 -26.78 -48.80 24.23
CA GLY A 232 -28.08 -49.25 24.76
C GLY A 232 -29.23 -48.26 24.72
N PHE A 233 -28.95 -47.01 24.19
CA PHE A 233 -30.01 -46.02 24.05
C PHE A 233 -30.52 -45.86 22.60
N GLU A 234 -31.79 -45.54 22.43
CA GLU A 234 -32.38 -45.29 21.12
C GLU A 234 -31.92 -43.95 20.53
N GLU A 235 -31.68 -43.92 19.21
CA GLU A 235 -31.15 -42.76 18.46
C GLU A 235 -31.99 -41.52 18.61
N GLY A 236 -33.32 -41.60 18.37
CA GLY A 236 -34.21 -40.42 18.39
C GLY A 236 -34.18 -39.65 19.71
N PRO A 237 -34.49 -40.31 20.85
CA PRO A 237 -34.38 -39.66 22.17
C PRO A 237 -32.97 -39.14 22.49
N ALA A 238 -31.92 -39.90 22.20
CA ALA A 238 -30.55 -39.48 22.47
C ALA A 238 -30.15 -38.22 21.68
N MET A 239 -30.55 -38.10 20.43
CA MET A 239 -30.30 -36.88 19.63
C MET A 239 -31.12 -35.68 20.11
N ALA A 240 -32.32 -35.87 20.64
CA ALA A 240 -33.08 -34.82 21.29
C ALA A 240 -32.37 -34.28 22.56
N VAL A 241 -31.81 -35.18 23.36
CA VAL A 241 -31.02 -34.82 24.55
C VAL A 241 -29.73 -34.10 24.12
N ALA A 242 -29.01 -34.60 23.12
CA ALA A 242 -27.82 -33.92 22.59
C ALA A 242 -28.11 -32.49 22.13
N THR A 243 -29.27 -32.27 21.48
CA THR A 243 -29.71 -30.94 21.04
C THR A 243 -30.01 -30.01 22.23
N ALA A 244 -30.63 -30.53 23.29
CA ALA A 244 -30.88 -29.80 24.53
C ALA A 244 -29.57 -29.41 25.23
N LEU A 245 -28.59 -30.34 25.33
CA LEU A 245 -27.27 -30.11 25.88
C LEU A 245 -26.52 -29.02 25.10
N ALA A 246 -26.49 -29.10 23.79
CA ALA A 246 -25.84 -28.11 22.91
C ALA A 246 -26.45 -26.72 23.05
N SER A 247 -27.78 -26.64 23.04
CA SER A 247 -28.53 -25.37 23.20
C SER A 247 -28.27 -24.73 24.57
N ARG A 248 -28.28 -25.55 25.64
CA ARG A 248 -28.07 -25.05 26.99
C ARG A 248 -26.60 -24.63 27.22
N ALA A 249 -25.63 -25.40 26.76
CA ALA A 249 -24.23 -25.03 26.83
C ALA A 249 -23.95 -23.67 26.11
N ALA A 250 -24.53 -23.46 24.93
CA ALA A 250 -24.45 -22.17 24.25
C ALA A 250 -25.08 -21.03 25.06
N ALA A 251 -26.23 -21.26 25.66
CA ALA A 251 -26.95 -20.28 26.49
C ALA A 251 -26.16 -19.90 27.76
N VAL A 252 -25.46 -20.83 28.40
CA VAL A 252 -24.55 -20.55 29.53
C VAL A 252 -23.48 -19.50 29.18
N CYS A 253 -22.93 -19.56 27.97
CA CYS A 253 -21.94 -18.60 27.52
C CYS A 253 -22.54 -17.22 27.14
N SER A 254 -23.75 -17.22 26.50
CA SER A 254 -24.27 -16.04 25.78
C SER A 254 -25.49 -15.38 26.39
N ALA A 255 -26.29 -16.09 27.23
CA ALA A 255 -27.51 -15.54 27.79
C ALA A 255 -27.23 -14.56 28.94
N PRO A 256 -28.14 -13.58 29.23
CA PRO A 256 -28.02 -12.68 30.37
C PRO A 256 -27.94 -13.40 31.73
N SER A 257 -27.11 -12.91 32.64
CA SER A 257 -27.03 -13.30 34.08
C SER A 257 -26.55 -12.08 34.86
N SER A 258 -26.25 -12.23 36.16
CA SER A 258 -25.68 -11.15 37.00
C SER A 258 -24.29 -10.73 36.49
N GLU A 259 -23.48 -11.71 36.09
CA GLU A 259 -22.25 -11.43 35.36
C GLU A 259 -22.53 -11.30 33.85
N PRO A 260 -21.90 -10.32 33.15
CA PRO A 260 -22.12 -10.13 31.72
C PRO A 260 -21.83 -11.40 30.89
N PRO A 261 -22.47 -11.60 29.74
CA PRO A 261 -22.20 -12.74 28.86
C PRO A 261 -20.72 -12.73 28.39
N LEU A 262 -20.22 -13.89 27.98
CA LEU A 262 -18.84 -14.01 27.46
C LEU A 262 -18.80 -13.58 25.99
N TRP A 263 -19.41 -14.33 25.11
CA TRP A 263 -19.45 -14.17 23.66
C TRP A 263 -20.60 -14.99 23.08
N GLN A 264 -20.93 -14.77 21.80
CA GLN A 264 -21.91 -15.55 21.07
C GLN A 264 -21.31 -16.87 20.62
N VAL A 265 -22.05 -17.97 20.81
CA VAL A 265 -21.73 -19.27 20.21
C VAL A 265 -22.41 -19.34 18.85
N ASP A 266 -21.64 -19.44 17.77
CA ASP A 266 -22.17 -19.45 16.42
C ASP A 266 -22.07 -20.84 15.76
N PRO A 267 -23.21 -21.56 15.60
CA PRO A 267 -23.25 -22.87 14.96
C PRO A 267 -23.48 -22.80 13.43
N ASN A 268 -23.38 -21.62 12.80
CA ASN A 268 -23.79 -21.43 11.40
C ASN A 268 -22.82 -22.05 10.37
N LEU A 269 -21.67 -22.54 10.80
CA LEU A 269 -20.76 -23.33 9.95
C LEU A 269 -21.13 -24.82 9.85
N ARG A 270 -22.24 -25.24 10.51
CA ARG A 270 -22.75 -26.59 10.36
C ARG A 270 -23.36 -26.85 8.97
N PRO A 271 -23.48 -28.10 8.54
CA PRO A 271 -24.16 -28.46 7.29
C PRO A 271 -25.53 -27.77 7.14
N GLU A 272 -25.77 -27.19 5.94
CA GLU A 272 -26.97 -26.40 5.59
C GLU A 272 -27.09 -25.08 6.37
N GLY A 273 -26.08 -24.67 7.14
CA GLY A 273 -26.07 -23.40 7.86
C GLY A 273 -27.24 -23.25 8.82
N LYS A 274 -27.94 -22.12 8.74
CA LYS A 274 -29.09 -21.83 9.64
C LYS A 274 -30.26 -22.79 9.49
N ASP A 275 -30.43 -23.37 8.32
CA ASP A 275 -31.59 -24.23 7.98
C ASP A 275 -31.34 -25.69 8.39
N GLY A 276 -30.09 -26.06 8.68
CA GLY A 276 -29.70 -27.39 9.10
C GLY A 276 -29.98 -27.66 10.57
N VAL A 277 -30.16 -28.95 10.93
CA VAL A 277 -30.33 -29.37 12.32
C VAL A 277 -29.12 -29.01 13.17
N LEU A 278 -29.30 -28.65 14.44
CA LEU A 278 -28.23 -28.14 15.31
C LEU A 278 -27.18 -29.19 15.63
N VAL A 279 -27.60 -30.44 15.87
CA VAL A 279 -26.73 -31.56 16.23
C VAL A 279 -26.93 -32.68 15.21
N ARG A 280 -25.83 -33.25 14.71
CA ARG A 280 -25.82 -34.36 13.74
C ARG A 280 -24.90 -35.46 14.21
N ARG A 281 -25.17 -36.69 13.73
CA ARG A 281 -24.30 -37.86 13.91
C ARG A 281 -23.09 -37.78 12.95
N VAL A 282 -22.00 -38.45 13.29
CA VAL A 282 -20.79 -38.51 12.47
C VAL A 282 -21.10 -38.96 11.04
N GLU A 283 -21.88 -40.03 10.87
CA GLU A 283 -22.24 -40.57 9.56
C GLU A 283 -23.06 -39.58 8.71
N SER A 284 -23.98 -38.81 9.35
CA SER A 284 -24.73 -37.77 8.68
C SER A 284 -23.86 -36.63 8.19
N HIS A 285 -22.84 -36.23 8.97
CA HIS A 285 -21.82 -35.26 8.53
C HIS A 285 -21.03 -35.78 7.34
N ARG A 286 -20.55 -37.03 7.42
CA ARG A 286 -19.79 -37.66 6.33
C ARG A 286 -20.59 -37.66 5.03
N ALA A 287 -21.85 -38.13 5.05
CA ALA A 287 -22.72 -38.16 3.87
C ALA A 287 -22.98 -36.79 3.27
N TYR A 288 -23.07 -35.75 4.11
CA TYR A 288 -23.23 -34.36 3.65
C TYR A 288 -21.97 -33.87 2.93
N TYR A 289 -20.77 -33.98 3.54
CA TYR A 289 -19.53 -33.51 2.95
C TYR A 289 -19.12 -34.27 1.69
N GLU A 290 -19.51 -35.51 1.58
CA GLU A 290 -19.30 -36.30 0.37
C GLU A 290 -20.07 -35.78 -0.84
N ARG A 291 -21.34 -35.33 -0.63
CA ARG A 291 -22.30 -35.09 -1.72
C ARG A 291 -22.68 -33.62 -1.95
N TRP A 292 -22.81 -32.84 -0.88
CA TRP A 292 -23.53 -31.55 -0.93
C TRP A 292 -22.67 -30.34 -0.55
N ALA A 293 -21.55 -30.54 0.15
CA ALA A 293 -20.77 -29.44 0.71
C ALA A 293 -20.16 -28.54 -0.37
N GLU A 294 -20.24 -27.26 -0.13
CA GLU A 294 -19.63 -26.21 -0.94
C GLU A 294 -18.11 -26.11 -0.69
N SER A 295 -17.37 -25.55 -1.66
CA SER A 295 -15.90 -25.44 -1.57
C SER A 295 -15.38 -24.71 -0.34
N TRP A 296 -16.11 -23.67 0.12
CA TRP A 296 -15.74 -22.90 1.30
C TRP A 296 -15.88 -23.66 2.62
N GLU A 297 -16.77 -24.67 2.68
CA GLU A 297 -16.95 -25.49 3.86
C GLU A 297 -15.72 -26.35 4.14
N PHE A 298 -15.05 -26.87 3.12
CA PHE A 298 -13.77 -27.57 3.28
C PHE A 298 -12.66 -26.67 3.79
N GLN A 299 -12.64 -25.41 3.36
CA GLN A 299 -11.73 -24.42 3.90
C GLN A 299 -12.00 -24.13 5.37
N ALA A 300 -13.27 -24.08 5.79
CA ALA A 300 -13.65 -23.93 7.19
C ALA A 300 -13.25 -25.14 8.03
N LEU A 301 -13.44 -26.37 7.51
CA LEU A 301 -13.07 -27.63 8.18
C LEU A 301 -11.57 -27.79 8.44
N LEU A 302 -10.69 -27.11 7.67
CA LEU A 302 -9.25 -27.13 7.90
C LEU A 302 -8.91 -26.75 9.35
N LYS A 303 -9.68 -25.87 9.96
CA LYS A 303 -9.50 -25.39 11.33
C LYS A 303 -10.27 -26.18 12.40
N ALA A 304 -10.99 -27.24 12.03
CA ALA A 304 -11.82 -28.00 12.97
C ALA A 304 -10.98 -28.67 14.07
N ARG A 305 -11.41 -28.50 15.35
CA ARG A 305 -10.77 -29.06 16.54
C ARG A 305 -11.81 -29.42 17.61
N THR A 306 -11.72 -30.59 18.22
CA THR A 306 -12.51 -30.94 19.41
C THR A 306 -12.06 -30.08 20.59
N VAL A 307 -12.99 -29.37 21.25
CA VAL A 307 -12.68 -28.45 22.35
C VAL A 307 -13.42 -28.77 23.65
N ALA A 308 -14.54 -29.46 23.57
CA ALA A 308 -15.34 -29.86 24.74
C ALA A 308 -16.16 -31.10 24.46
N GLY A 309 -16.58 -31.78 25.50
CA GLY A 309 -17.42 -32.94 25.45
C GLY A 309 -16.66 -34.24 25.15
N ASP A 310 -17.28 -35.15 24.40
CA ASP A 310 -16.73 -36.48 24.12
C ASP A 310 -15.64 -36.43 23.06
N LEU A 311 -14.38 -36.70 23.49
CA LEU A 311 -13.21 -36.63 22.63
C LEU A 311 -13.17 -37.74 21.58
N GLU A 312 -13.76 -38.93 21.86
CA GLU A 312 -13.79 -40.05 20.90
C GLU A 312 -14.76 -39.73 19.75
N VAL A 313 -15.94 -39.20 20.07
CA VAL A 313 -16.91 -38.75 19.07
C VAL A 313 -16.29 -37.60 18.22
N GLY A 314 -15.62 -36.68 18.88
CA GLY A 314 -14.90 -35.60 18.18
C GLY A 314 -13.80 -36.09 17.25
N GLN A 315 -13.01 -37.10 17.66
CA GLN A 315 -11.99 -37.70 16.81
C GLN A 315 -12.59 -38.48 15.65
N ALA A 316 -13.66 -39.26 15.92
CA ALA A 316 -14.40 -39.99 14.86
C ALA A 316 -14.95 -39.02 13.79
N TYR A 317 -15.43 -37.85 14.22
CA TYR A 317 -15.84 -36.80 13.27
C TYR A 317 -14.67 -36.32 12.40
N LEU A 318 -13.53 -35.99 13.00
CA LEU A 318 -12.34 -35.54 12.24
C LEU A 318 -11.88 -36.61 11.26
N ASP A 319 -11.84 -37.87 11.68
CA ASP A 319 -11.46 -38.98 10.81
C ASP A 319 -12.42 -39.17 9.63
N ALA A 320 -13.70 -38.88 9.84
CA ALA A 320 -14.72 -38.99 8.81
C ALA A 320 -14.68 -37.84 7.79
N VAL A 321 -14.37 -36.60 8.21
CA VAL A 321 -14.48 -35.41 7.33
C VAL A 321 -13.17 -34.91 6.77
N TRP A 322 -12.04 -35.09 7.45
CA TRP A 322 -10.74 -34.59 7.00
C TRP A 322 -10.23 -35.16 5.67
N PRO A 323 -10.49 -36.43 5.31
CA PRO A 323 -10.16 -36.91 3.96
C PRO A 323 -10.73 -36.05 2.84
N PHE A 324 -11.95 -35.52 3.01
CA PHE A 324 -12.60 -34.65 2.03
C PHE A 324 -11.94 -33.27 1.94
N VAL A 325 -11.38 -32.75 3.03
CA VAL A 325 -10.66 -31.47 3.05
C VAL A 325 -9.46 -31.53 2.09
N TRP A 326 -8.71 -32.62 2.12
CA TRP A 326 -7.47 -32.76 1.34
C TRP A 326 -7.70 -33.21 -0.11
N THR A 327 -8.89 -33.66 -0.45
CA THR A 327 -9.29 -33.97 -1.83
C THR A 327 -10.19 -32.89 -2.44
N ALA A 328 -10.57 -31.86 -1.67
CA ALA A 328 -11.47 -30.80 -2.13
C ALA A 328 -10.97 -30.06 -3.38
N VAL A 329 -9.65 -29.94 -3.55
CA VAL A 329 -9.03 -29.29 -4.70
C VAL A 329 -9.32 -30.01 -6.03
N GLU A 330 -9.67 -31.29 -6.00
CA GLU A 330 -10.05 -32.07 -7.20
C GLU A 330 -11.44 -31.71 -7.74
N ARG A 331 -12.23 -30.97 -6.97
CA ARG A 331 -13.53 -30.52 -7.42
C ARG A 331 -13.40 -29.40 -8.44
N ASP A 332 -14.17 -29.50 -9.53
CA ASP A 332 -14.17 -28.51 -10.59
C ASP A 332 -14.43 -27.09 -10.04
N GLY A 333 -13.56 -26.17 -10.40
CA GLY A 333 -13.72 -24.77 -10.00
C GLY A 333 -13.46 -24.43 -8.53
N PHE A 334 -12.85 -25.34 -7.75
CA PHE A 334 -12.57 -25.12 -6.31
C PHE A 334 -11.79 -23.84 -6.03
N VAL A 335 -10.67 -23.64 -6.71
CA VAL A 335 -9.82 -22.45 -6.53
C VAL A 335 -10.53 -21.17 -6.93
N GLN A 336 -11.27 -21.20 -8.06
CA GLN A 336 -12.06 -20.08 -8.54
C GLN A 336 -13.18 -19.71 -7.55
N SER A 337 -13.83 -20.71 -6.95
CA SER A 337 -14.86 -20.51 -5.92
C SER A 337 -14.28 -19.80 -4.69
N ALA A 338 -13.11 -20.24 -4.19
CA ALA A 338 -12.43 -19.61 -3.08
C ALA A 338 -12.07 -18.14 -3.37
N GLN A 339 -11.58 -17.85 -4.58
CA GLN A 339 -11.25 -16.49 -5.02
C GLN A 339 -12.48 -15.61 -5.20
N ALA A 340 -13.55 -16.13 -5.81
CA ALA A 340 -14.83 -15.43 -5.95
C ALA A 340 -15.44 -15.09 -4.59
N MET A 341 -15.34 -16.01 -3.63
CA MET A 341 -15.77 -15.78 -2.24
C MET A 341 -14.97 -14.64 -1.60
N ARG A 342 -13.63 -14.63 -1.71
CA ARG A 342 -12.81 -13.55 -1.16
C ARG A 342 -13.18 -12.18 -1.77
N LYS A 343 -13.35 -12.12 -3.09
CA LYS A 343 -13.76 -10.91 -3.80
C LYS A 343 -15.14 -10.42 -3.35
N ARG A 344 -16.10 -11.36 -3.15
CA ARG A 344 -17.44 -11.04 -2.63
C ARG A 344 -17.36 -10.45 -1.23
N VAL A 345 -16.59 -11.05 -0.32
CA VAL A 345 -16.40 -10.54 1.05
C VAL A 345 -15.81 -9.12 1.02
N GLU A 346 -14.79 -8.87 0.18
CA GLU A 346 -14.18 -7.55 0.05
C GLU A 346 -15.18 -6.50 -0.51
N SER A 347 -16.07 -6.89 -1.44
CA SER A 347 -17.04 -5.97 -2.05
C SER A 347 -18.15 -5.52 -1.10
N HIS A 348 -18.39 -6.23 0.02
CA HIS A 348 -19.39 -5.87 1.02
C HIS A 348 -18.88 -4.86 2.06
N ILE A 349 -17.59 -4.51 2.04
CA ILE A 349 -17.04 -3.52 2.97
C ILE A 349 -17.48 -2.11 2.55
N PRO A 350 -18.08 -1.32 3.45
CA PRO A 350 -18.42 0.07 3.15
C PRO A 350 -17.18 0.87 2.72
N LEU A 351 -17.29 1.67 1.67
CA LEU A 351 -16.16 2.45 1.12
C LEU A 351 -15.46 3.32 2.17
N LYS A 352 -16.21 3.87 3.13
CA LYS A 352 -15.68 4.71 4.23
C LYS A 352 -14.82 3.93 5.22
N GLU A 353 -15.00 2.62 5.32
CA GLU A 353 -14.32 1.75 6.28
C GLU A 353 -13.17 0.99 5.65
N LYS A 354 -13.14 0.87 4.31
CA LYS A 354 -12.22 0.01 3.57
C LYS A 354 -10.74 0.23 3.93
N ASP A 355 -10.33 1.48 4.14
CA ASP A 355 -8.94 1.82 4.47
C ASP A 355 -8.59 1.63 5.94
N ARG A 356 -9.59 1.42 6.79
CA ARG A 356 -9.45 1.26 8.24
C ARG A 356 -9.75 -0.17 8.70
N GLU A 357 -10.28 -1.00 7.83
CA GLU A 357 -10.72 -2.37 8.14
C GLU A 357 -9.52 -3.33 8.24
N ILE A 358 -9.25 -3.82 9.45
CA ILE A 358 -8.09 -4.68 9.77
C ILE A 358 -8.29 -6.11 9.27
N LYS A 359 -9.54 -6.62 9.37
CA LYS A 359 -9.84 -8.05 9.15
C LYS A 359 -10.18 -8.35 7.70
N LEU A 360 -11.18 -7.66 7.15
CA LEU A 360 -11.76 -7.97 5.83
C LEU A 360 -11.19 -7.10 4.71
N GLY A 361 -10.57 -5.95 5.07
CA GLY A 361 -10.01 -4.97 4.12
C GLY A 361 -8.85 -5.55 3.30
N PRO A 362 -8.51 -4.88 2.18
CA PRO A 362 -7.33 -5.22 1.40
C PRO A 362 -6.06 -5.10 2.23
N GLY A 363 -5.21 -6.13 2.22
CA GLY A 363 -4.03 -6.19 3.07
C GLY A 363 -4.32 -6.49 4.55
N GLY A 364 -5.53 -6.95 4.88
CA GLY A 364 -5.94 -7.34 6.23
C GLY A 364 -5.72 -8.81 6.56
N LEU A 365 -6.19 -9.21 7.73
CA LEU A 365 -6.03 -10.58 8.26
C LEU A 365 -6.54 -11.66 7.31
N ARG A 366 -7.69 -11.43 6.66
CA ARG A 366 -8.28 -12.39 5.71
C ARG A 366 -7.42 -12.64 4.49
N ASP A 367 -6.66 -11.66 4.01
CA ASP A 367 -5.74 -11.85 2.88
C ASP A 367 -4.63 -12.86 3.26
N VAL A 368 -4.09 -12.77 4.48
CA VAL A 368 -3.10 -13.73 4.97
C VAL A 368 -3.72 -15.11 5.17
N GLU A 369 -4.82 -15.20 5.91
CA GLU A 369 -5.51 -16.47 6.22
C GLU A 369 -5.90 -17.23 4.95
N PHE A 370 -6.54 -16.55 3.99
CA PHE A 370 -6.99 -17.19 2.74
C PHE A 370 -5.81 -17.63 1.85
N THR A 371 -4.74 -16.84 1.81
CA THR A 371 -3.53 -17.21 1.06
C THR A 371 -2.95 -18.52 1.57
N ILE A 372 -2.74 -18.62 2.88
CA ILE A 372 -2.12 -19.80 3.50
C ILE A 372 -3.03 -21.00 3.36
N GLN A 373 -4.32 -20.86 3.68
CA GLN A 373 -5.29 -21.96 3.58
C GLN A 373 -5.43 -22.50 2.15
N LEU A 374 -5.45 -21.64 1.14
CA LEU A 374 -5.54 -22.09 -0.25
C LEU A 374 -4.32 -22.90 -0.65
N ILE A 375 -3.11 -22.45 -0.30
CA ILE A 375 -1.89 -23.18 -0.62
C ILE A 375 -1.82 -24.52 0.15
N GLN A 376 -2.26 -24.53 1.42
CA GLN A 376 -2.39 -25.79 2.20
C GLN A 376 -3.36 -26.76 1.52
N LEU A 377 -4.54 -26.32 1.08
CA LEU A 377 -5.54 -27.17 0.43
C LEU A 377 -5.05 -27.71 -0.92
N VAL A 378 -4.31 -26.90 -1.68
CA VAL A 378 -3.75 -27.31 -2.98
C VAL A 378 -2.66 -28.38 -2.82
N HIS A 379 -1.79 -28.25 -1.83
CA HIS A 379 -0.61 -29.10 -1.68
C HIS A 379 -0.72 -30.16 -0.57
N GLY A 380 -1.62 -29.96 0.41
CA GLY A 380 -1.75 -30.84 1.57
C GLY A 380 -2.22 -32.27 1.26
N ARG A 381 -2.74 -32.51 0.05
CA ARG A 381 -3.01 -33.88 -0.42
C ARG A 381 -1.73 -34.69 -0.54
N SER A 382 -0.72 -34.12 -1.21
CA SER A 382 0.57 -34.76 -1.48
C SER A 382 1.57 -34.60 -0.34
N ASP A 383 1.42 -33.58 0.48
CA ASP A 383 2.32 -33.25 1.58
C ASP A 383 1.56 -33.18 2.92
N PRO A 384 1.56 -34.28 3.72
CA PRO A 384 0.91 -34.30 5.03
C PRO A 384 1.46 -33.30 6.05
N SER A 385 2.70 -32.80 5.89
CA SER A 385 3.30 -31.81 6.79
C SER A 385 2.57 -30.47 6.77
N LEU A 386 1.80 -30.20 5.71
CA LEU A 386 0.99 -29.00 5.55
C LEU A 386 -0.36 -29.07 6.26
N ARG A 387 -0.74 -30.24 6.82
CA ARG A 387 -2.04 -30.49 7.43
C ARG A 387 -2.11 -29.98 8.86
N VAL A 388 -1.86 -28.67 9.04
CA VAL A 388 -1.89 -27.96 10.32
C VAL A 388 -3.01 -26.92 10.33
N ARG A 389 -3.53 -26.56 11.51
CA ARG A 389 -4.73 -25.73 11.67
C ARG A 389 -4.41 -24.24 11.77
N GLY A 390 -3.31 -23.89 12.42
CA GLY A 390 -2.92 -22.52 12.69
C GLY A 390 -2.35 -21.81 11.47
N THR A 391 -2.68 -20.51 11.29
CA THR A 391 -2.20 -19.69 10.18
C THR A 391 -0.68 -19.54 10.19
N LEU A 392 -0.08 -19.20 11.34
CA LEU A 392 1.36 -19.08 11.48
C LEU A 392 2.08 -20.42 11.43
N GLU A 393 1.44 -21.49 11.91
CA GLU A 393 1.94 -22.85 11.79
C GLU A 393 1.94 -23.31 10.34
N GLY A 394 0.85 -23.06 9.61
CA GLY A 394 0.71 -23.29 8.17
C GLY A 394 1.75 -22.53 7.35
N LEU A 395 1.96 -21.27 7.67
CA LEU A 395 2.98 -20.45 7.01
C LEU A 395 4.40 -21.01 7.20
N ARG A 396 4.72 -21.49 8.42
CA ARG A 396 6.00 -22.15 8.69
C ARG A 396 6.14 -23.45 7.91
N ALA A 397 5.12 -24.30 7.92
CA ALA A 397 5.11 -25.55 7.15
C ALA A 397 5.28 -25.30 5.64
N LEU A 398 4.58 -24.30 5.09
CA LEU A 398 4.71 -23.91 3.68
C LEU A 398 6.11 -23.37 3.33
N ARG A 399 6.74 -22.61 4.22
CA ARG A 399 8.11 -22.14 4.07
C ARG A 399 9.10 -23.29 4.10
N ASP A 400 8.97 -24.17 5.06
CA ASP A 400 9.90 -25.30 5.28
C ASP A 400 9.77 -26.36 4.17
N GLY A 401 8.57 -26.53 3.61
CA GLY A 401 8.30 -27.34 2.41
C GLY A 401 8.70 -26.66 1.08
N GLY A 402 9.14 -25.37 1.11
CA GLY A 402 9.56 -24.64 -0.09
C GLY A 402 8.41 -24.12 -0.98
N TYR A 403 7.18 -24.15 -0.51
CA TYR A 403 6.00 -23.62 -1.23
C TYR A 403 5.89 -22.10 -1.15
N VAL A 404 6.50 -21.49 -0.13
CA VAL A 404 6.57 -20.04 0.08
C VAL A 404 8.02 -19.65 0.34
N GLY A 405 8.49 -18.60 -0.31
CA GLY A 405 9.84 -18.08 -0.14
C GLY A 405 10.10 -17.58 1.27
N ARG A 406 11.34 -17.69 1.78
CA ARG A 406 11.70 -17.32 3.16
C ARG A 406 11.39 -15.85 3.48
N THR A 407 11.70 -14.94 2.55
CA THR A 407 11.44 -13.49 2.70
C THR A 407 9.94 -13.20 2.73
N GLN A 408 9.17 -13.81 1.83
CA GLN A 408 7.72 -13.68 1.77
C GLN A 408 7.07 -14.22 3.04
N ALA A 409 7.49 -15.38 3.52
CA ALA A 409 6.99 -15.96 4.77
C ALA A 409 7.29 -15.05 5.98
N ALA A 410 8.49 -14.46 6.06
CA ALA A 410 8.86 -13.55 7.14
C ALA A 410 8.04 -12.24 7.11
N SER A 411 7.73 -11.73 5.91
CA SER A 411 6.88 -10.54 5.75
C SER A 411 5.43 -10.83 6.17
N LEU A 412 4.85 -11.95 5.73
CA LEU A 412 3.50 -12.36 6.12
C LEU A 412 3.39 -12.67 7.62
N ASP A 413 4.37 -13.34 8.23
CA ASP A 413 4.40 -13.61 9.68
C ASP A 413 4.37 -12.30 10.48
N ARG A 414 5.24 -11.36 10.13
CA ARG A 414 5.30 -10.05 10.79
C ARG A 414 4.02 -9.25 10.59
N GLY A 415 3.52 -9.20 9.35
CA GLY A 415 2.29 -8.50 9.01
C GLY A 415 1.08 -9.07 9.74
N TYR A 416 0.92 -10.40 9.77
CA TYR A 416 -0.17 -11.07 10.47
C TYR A 416 -0.15 -10.76 11.98
N ARG A 417 1.00 -10.93 12.65
CA ARG A 417 1.14 -10.61 14.08
C ARG A 417 0.83 -9.14 14.37
N GLN A 418 1.30 -8.22 13.54
CA GLN A 418 1.05 -6.79 13.75
C GLN A 418 -0.45 -6.47 13.62
N LEU A 419 -1.14 -7.02 12.63
CA LEU A 419 -2.59 -6.87 12.46
C LEU A 419 -3.35 -7.47 13.65
N ARG A 420 -2.91 -8.63 14.17
CA ARG A 420 -3.48 -9.28 15.36
C ARG A 420 -3.28 -8.44 16.62
N VAL A 421 -2.09 -7.87 16.84
CA VAL A 421 -1.84 -6.97 17.98
C VAL A 421 -2.79 -5.79 17.94
N TRP A 422 -2.98 -5.13 16.80
CA TRP A 422 -3.94 -4.02 16.70
C TRP A 422 -5.39 -4.47 16.95
N GLU A 423 -5.81 -5.61 16.39
CA GLU A 423 -7.13 -6.18 16.65
C GLU A 423 -7.34 -6.43 18.16
N HIS A 424 -6.36 -7.04 18.83
CA HIS A 424 -6.39 -7.30 20.27
C HIS A 424 -6.48 -6.01 21.10
N ARG A 425 -5.66 -5.01 20.82
CA ARG A 425 -5.66 -3.73 21.57
C ARG A 425 -6.96 -2.97 21.42
N LEU A 426 -7.54 -2.95 20.22
CA LEU A 426 -8.84 -2.31 19.98
C LEU A 426 -9.98 -3.00 20.71
N GLN A 427 -10.00 -4.33 20.70
CA GLN A 427 -11.05 -5.10 21.36
C GLN A 427 -10.94 -5.08 22.88
N LEU A 428 -9.72 -5.18 23.41
CA LEU A 428 -9.45 -5.20 24.85
C LEU A 428 -9.96 -3.94 25.57
N ARG A 429 -9.89 -2.77 24.91
CA ARG A 429 -10.24 -1.48 25.51
C ARG A 429 -11.64 -1.48 26.12
N ARG A 430 -12.65 -2.05 25.46
CA ARG A 430 -14.06 -2.08 25.90
C ARG A 430 -14.66 -3.48 25.92
N LEU A 431 -13.90 -4.51 25.63
CA LEU A 431 -14.36 -5.86 25.33
C LEU A 431 -15.55 -5.84 24.37
N SER A 432 -15.39 -5.12 23.25
CA SER A 432 -16.37 -4.97 22.20
C SER A 432 -15.82 -5.39 20.84
N ARG A 433 -16.66 -5.97 20.00
CA ARG A 433 -16.28 -6.41 18.65
C ARG A 433 -16.01 -5.19 17.78
N THR A 434 -14.76 -5.02 17.36
CA THR A 434 -14.33 -4.00 16.41
C THR A 434 -13.16 -4.48 15.59
N HIS A 435 -13.09 -4.04 14.33
CA HIS A 435 -12.03 -4.35 13.38
C HIS A 435 -11.59 -3.08 12.62
N LEU A 436 -11.94 -1.88 13.14
CA LEU A 436 -11.66 -0.63 12.47
C LEU A 436 -10.58 0.16 13.21
N MET A 437 -9.55 0.57 12.49
CA MET A 437 -8.59 1.54 12.99
C MET A 437 -9.30 2.85 13.38
N PRO A 438 -8.92 3.47 14.50
CA PRO A 438 -9.60 4.65 15.01
C PRO A 438 -9.47 5.88 14.08
N GLU A 439 -10.44 6.79 14.17
CA GLU A 439 -10.44 8.05 13.41
C GLU A 439 -9.84 9.21 14.20
N THR A 440 -10.12 9.28 15.51
CA THR A 440 -9.70 10.42 16.33
C THR A 440 -8.22 10.31 16.69
N GLU A 441 -7.53 11.44 16.73
CA GLU A 441 -6.12 11.50 17.14
C GLU A 441 -5.88 11.00 18.58
N GLU A 442 -6.89 11.15 19.44
CA GLU A 442 -6.84 10.63 20.81
C GLU A 442 -6.84 9.11 20.82
N ASP A 443 -7.80 8.47 20.13
CA ASP A 443 -7.89 7.02 20.08
C ASP A 443 -6.69 6.39 19.34
N LYS A 444 -6.16 7.06 18.31
CA LYS A 444 -4.93 6.66 17.62
C LYS A 444 -3.73 6.72 18.56
N ARG A 445 -3.62 7.75 19.39
CA ARG A 445 -2.55 7.87 20.39
C ARG A 445 -2.63 6.76 21.42
N ILE A 446 -3.82 6.43 21.92
CA ILE A 446 -4.03 5.33 22.86
C ILE A 446 -3.63 4.01 22.20
N LEU A 447 -4.04 3.74 20.96
CA LEU A 447 -3.70 2.53 20.23
C LEU A 447 -2.19 2.44 19.97
N ALA A 448 -1.53 3.54 19.58
CA ALA A 448 -0.09 3.58 19.38
C ALA A 448 0.65 3.20 20.66
N ARG A 449 0.31 3.80 21.80
CA ARG A 449 0.90 3.48 23.11
C ARG A 449 0.64 2.03 23.52
N ALA A 450 -0.61 1.56 23.37
CA ALA A 450 -0.99 0.18 23.70
C ALA A 450 -0.23 -0.86 22.87
N SER A 451 0.17 -0.50 21.65
CA SER A 451 0.89 -1.36 20.70
C SER A 451 2.41 -1.15 20.70
N GLY A 452 2.95 -0.31 21.60
CA GLY A 452 4.39 -0.09 21.75
C GLY A 452 5.00 0.91 20.75
N PHE A 453 4.19 1.72 20.06
CA PHE A 453 4.68 2.74 19.15
C PHE A 453 4.96 4.07 19.86
N ALA A 454 6.09 4.68 19.55
CA ALA A 454 6.49 5.96 20.15
C ALA A 454 5.61 7.15 19.69
N THR A 455 5.12 7.10 18.45
CA THR A 455 4.29 8.17 17.86
C THR A 455 3.17 7.60 17.00
N VAL A 456 2.08 8.38 16.84
CA VAL A 456 0.98 8.05 15.95
C VAL A 456 1.46 7.97 14.49
N GLY A 457 2.28 8.95 14.05
CA GLY A 457 2.77 8.98 12.67
C GLY A 457 3.55 7.71 12.30
N TYR A 458 4.43 7.23 13.20
CA TYR A 458 5.16 5.98 12.95
C TYR A 458 4.23 4.74 12.92
N MET A 459 3.21 4.71 13.79
CA MET A 459 2.19 3.63 13.72
C MET A 459 1.44 3.65 12.38
N GLU A 460 1.07 4.83 11.87
CA GLU A 460 0.36 4.98 10.58
C GLU A 460 1.24 4.61 9.37
N GLU A 461 2.53 4.91 9.42
CA GLU A 461 3.51 4.43 8.44
C GLU A 461 3.57 2.90 8.42
N VAL A 462 3.75 2.29 9.59
CA VAL A 462 3.78 0.81 9.71
C VAL A 462 2.44 0.19 9.29
N TRP A 463 1.30 0.82 9.59
CA TRP A 463 -0.02 0.39 9.14
C TRP A 463 -0.11 0.34 7.60
N THR A 464 0.36 1.41 6.96
CA THR A 464 0.35 1.52 5.50
C THR A 464 1.26 0.47 4.85
N ASP A 465 2.46 0.28 5.41
CA ASP A 465 3.44 -0.68 4.91
C ASP A 465 2.95 -2.12 5.07
N VAL A 466 2.46 -2.49 6.25
CA VAL A 466 1.93 -3.84 6.52
C VAL A 466 0.80 -4.19 5.56
N ARG A 467 -0.16 -3.27 5.36
CA ARG A 467 -1.27 -3.51 4.43
C ARG A 467 -0.82 -3.67 2.99
N ARG A 468 0.10 -2.82 2.55
CA ARG A 468 0.66 -2.89 1.19
C ARG A 468 1.37 -4.22 0.98
N ASP A 469 2.25 -4.61 1.91
CA ASP A 469 3.05 -5.83 1.81
C ASP A 469 2.16 -7.08 1.85
N VAL A 470 1.22 -7.17 2.79
CA VAL A 470 0.25 -8.28 2.88
C VAL A 470 -0.60 -8.35 1.60
N ARG A 471 -1.08 -7.21 1.09
CA ARG A 471 -1.88 -7.18 -0.14
C ARG A 471 -1.08 -7.64 -1.35
N THR A 472 0.15 -7.19 -1.49
CA THR A 472 1.05 -7.61 -2.57
C THR A 472 1.27 -9.12 -2.52
N MET A 473 1.64 -9.67 -1.35
CA MET A 473 1.83 -11.12 -1.17
C MET A 473 0.55 -11.91 -1.45
N HIS A 474 -0.61 -11.42 -0.99
CA HIS A 474 -1.90 -12.06 -1.27
C HIS A 474 -2.19 -12.10 -2.78
N LEU A 475 -2.02 -10.99 -3.49
CA LEU A 475 -2.25 -10.96 -4.94
C LEU A 475 -1.32 -11.92 -5.68
N GLU A 476 -0.05 -11.96 -5.29
CA GLU A 476 0.93 -12.86 -5.88
C GLU A 476 0.66 -14.34 -5.60
N MET A 477 0.34 -14.72 -4.38
CA MET A 477 0.28 -16.12 -3.96
C MET A 477 -1.11 -16.72 -4.01
N PHE A 478 -2.16 -15.94 -3.70
CA PHE A 478 -3.54 -16.42 -3.70
C PHE A 478 -4.12 -16.57 -5.11
N TYR A 479 -3.70 -15.70 -6.04
CA TYR A 479 -4.15 -15.75 -7.43
C TYR A 479 -3.21 -16.49 -8.39
N ARG A 480 -1.94 -16.74 -8.00
CA ARG A 480 -0.97 -17.56 -8.78
C ARG A 480 -1.27 -19.08 -8.86
N PRO A 481 -1.79 -19.78 -7.85
CA PRO A 481 -1.99 -21.24 -7.93
C PRO A 481 -2.84 -21.72 -9.10
N ILE A 482 -3.70 -20.88 -9.67
CA ILE A 482 -4.45 -21.18 -10.90
C ILE A 482 -3.51 -21.48 -12.07
N LEU A 483 -2.36 -20.87 -12.10
CA LEU A 483 -1.43 -20.90 -13.23
C LEU A 483 -0.66 -22.21 -13.28
N GLY A 484 -0.30 -22.80 -12.13
CA GLY A 484 0.32 -24.12 -12.05
C GLY A 484 -0.62 -25.27 -12.42
N MET A 485 -1.89 -25.18 -12.04
CA MET A 485 -2.89 -26.19 -12.40
C MET A 485 -3.29 -26.14 -13.88
N VAL A 486 -3.41 -24.96 -14.47
CA VAL A 486 -3.69 -24.81 -15.92
C VAL A 486 -2.50 -25.25 -16.77
N ALA A 487 -1.28 -25.12 -16.24
CA ALA A 487 -0.07 -25.60 -16.93
C ALA A 487 0.11 -27.15 -16.88
N GLN A 488 -0.57 -27.84 -15.96
CA GLN A 488 -0.57 -29.30 -15.84
C GLN A 488 -1.72 -29.99 -16.58
N LEU A 489 -2.66 -29.21 -17.16
CA LEU A 489 -3.67 -29.76 -18.06
C LEU A 489 -2.98 -30.35 -19.29
N SER A 490 -3.33 -31.59 -19.62
CA SER A 490 -2.79 -32.29 -20.79
C SER A 490 -3.07 -31.53 -22.07
N THR A 491 -2.26 -31.77 -23.10
CA THR A 491 -2.40 -31.15 -24.45
C THR A 491 -3.77 -31.36 -25.07
N ASP A 492 -4.53 -32.36 -24.61
CA ASP A 492 -5.89 -32.66 -25.09
C ASP A 492 -6.99 -31.84 -24.38
N GLU A 493 -6.73 -31.31 -23.18
CA GLU A 493 -7.67 -30.48 -22.42
C GLU A 493 -7.54 -28.98 -22.75
N VAL A 494 -6.51 -28.55 -23.45
CA VAL A 494 -6.36 -27.18 -24.00
C VAL A 494 -7.30 -26.93 -25.18
N ALA A 495 -7.90 -27.98 -25.78
CA ALA A 495 -9.06 -27.90 -26.65
C ALA A 495 -10.37 -27.70 -25.85
N LEU A 496 -10.39 -26.77 -24.89
CA LEU A 496 -11.63 -26.25 -24.32
C LEU A 496 -12.53 -25.77 -25.46
N SER A 497 -13.77 -26.20 -25.47
CA SER A 497 -14.79 -25.68 -26.41
C SER A 497 -14.70 -24.14 -26.42
N GLU A 498 -14.76 -23.52 -27.57
CA GLU A 498 -14.49 -22.09 -27.80
C GLU A 498 -15.24 -21.15 -26.84
N GLU A 499 -16.44 -21.51 -26.43
CA GLU A 499 -17.33 -20.71 -25.58
C GLU A 499 -16.86 -20.53 -24.11
N PRO A 500 -16.50 -21.59 -23.38
CA PRO A 500 -15.98 -21.43 -22.02
C PRO A 500 -14.66 -20.66 -21.93
N ALA A 501 -13.78 -20.78 -22.92
CA ALA A 501 -12.53 -20.03 -22.95
C ALA A 501 -12.77 -18.53 -23.16
N ARG A 502 -13.71 -18.16 -24.02
CA ARG A 502 -14.14 -16.75 -24.22
C ARG A 502 -14.80 -16.16 -22.99
N ALA A 503 -15.73 -16.89 -22.38
CA ALA A 503 -16.38 -16.46 -21.15
C ALA A 503 -15.37 -16.19 -20.03
N ARG A 504 -14.33 -17.02 -19.93
CA ARG A 504 -13.27 -16.88 -18.94
C ARG A 504 -12.38 -15.67 -19.20
N LEU A 505 -11.96 -15.41 -20.45
CA LEU A 505 -11.22 -14.22 -20.83
C LEU A 505 -12.02 -12.94 -20.56
N ALA A 506 -13.32 -12.94 -20.87
CA ALA A 506 -14.22 -11.83 -20.55
C ALA A 506 -14.29 -11.58 -19.03
N ALA A 507 -14.40 -12.64 -18.23
CA ALA A 507 -14.51 -12.56 -16.78
C ALA A 507 -13.25 -11.96 -16.10
N ILE A 508 -12.07 -12.17 -16.68
CA ILE A 508 -10.81 -11.59 -16.16
C ILE A 508 -10.48 -10.21 -16.75
N GLY A 509 -11.33 -9.64 -17.62
CA GLY A 509 -11.23 -8.25 -18.05
C GLY A 509 -10.85 -8.01 -19.51
N PHE A 510 -10.69 -9.05 -20.34
CA PHE A 510 -10.50 -8.88 -21.78
C PHE A 510 -11.78 -8.37 -22.44
N ARG A 511 -11.67 -7.34 -23.28
CA ARG A 511 -12.79 -6.71 -23.99
C ARG A 511 -13.10 -7.39 -25.33
N ASP A 512 -12.06 -7.97 -25.98
CA ASP A 512 -12.17 -8.83 -27.15
C ASP A 512 -11.68 -10.26 -26.82
N PRO A 513 -12.48 -11.07 -26.10
CA PRO A 513 -12.09 -12.44 -25.74
C PRO A 513 -11.81 -13.32 -26.96
N ALA A 514 -12.49 -13.06 -28.10
CA ALA A 514 -12.26 -13.79 -29.32
C ALA A 514 -10.91 -13.44 -29.96
N GLY A 515 -10.53 -12.15 -29.95
CA GLY A 515 -9.21 -11.69 -30.36
C GLY A 515 -8.11 -12.25 -29.46
N ALA A 516 -8.30 -12.19 -28.13
CA ALA A 516 -7.38 -12.75 -27.16
C ALA A 516 -7.16 -14.25 -27.38
N GLN A 517 -8.23 -15.01 -27.60
CA GLN A 517 -8.14 -16.45 -27.90
C GLN A 517 -7.32 -16.71 -29.18
N ARG A 518 -7.53 -15.93 -30.27
CA ARG A 518 -6.72 -16.03 -31.49
C ARG A 518 -5.24 -15.75 -31.23
N HIS A 519 -4.91 -14.72 -30.41
CA HIS A 519 -3.53 -14.41 -30.07
C HIS A 519 -2.87 -15.52 -29.25
N ILE A 520 -3.57 -16.09 -28.28
CA ILE A 520 -3.10 -17.22 -27.49
C ILE A 520 -2.84 -18.44 -28.40
N ALA A 521 -3.76 -18.76 -29.31
CA ALA A 521 -3.62 -19.86 -30.24
C ALA A 521 -2.36 -19.72 -31.12
N VAL A 522 -2.11 -18.53 -31.69
CA VAL A 522 -0.90 -18.25 -32.48
C VAL A 522 0.37 -18.45 -31.67
N LEU A 523 0.42 -17.97 -30.42
CA LEU A 523 1.59 -18.10 -29.55
C LEU A 523 1.86 -19.54 -29.12
N THR A 524 0.84 -20.38 -29.00
CA THR A 524 0.96 -21.76 -28.48
C THR A 524 1.00 -22.83 -29.55
N GLN A 525 0.81 -22.46 -30.83
CA GLN A 525 0.70 -23.37 -31.95
C GLN A 525 2.04 -24.08 -32.24
N GLY A 526 1.97 -25.39 -32.52
CA GLY A 526 3.10 -26.19 -32.95
C GLY A 526 3.84 -26.97 -31.86
N LEU A 527 4.81 -27.80 -32.24
CA LEU A 527 5.60 -28.71 -31.38
C LEU A 527 7.00 -28.14 -31.05
N SER A 528 7.28 -26.90 -31.41
CA SER A 528 8.60 -26.30 -31.20
C SER A 528 8.90 -26.10 -29.70
N ARG A 529 10.17 -26.09 -29.31
CA ARG A 529 10.62 -25.74 -27.96
C ARG A 529 10.10 -24.35 -27.52
N ARG A 530 9.97 -23.43 -28.47
CA ARG A 530 9.41 -22.12 -28.31
C ARG A 530 7.94 -22.18 -27.86
N ALA A 531 7.11 -22.92 -28.61
CA ALA A 531 5.71 -23.12 -28.28
C ALA A 531 5.52 -23.76 -26.89
N ALA A 532 6.42 -24.68 -26.52
CA ALA A 532 6.41 -25.29 -25.19
C ALA A 532 6.70 -24.26 -24.08
N ILE A 533 7.70 -23.39 -24.25
CA ILE A 533 8.01 -22.31 -23.30
C ILE A 533 6.86 -21.30 -23.22
N GLN A 534 6.28 -20.91 -24.36
CA GLN A 534 5.16 -19.98 -24.39
C GLN A 534 3.91 -20.54 -23.71
N ARG A 535 3.62 -21.86 -23.87
CA ARG A 535 2.55 -22.54 -23.14
C ARG A 535 2.75 -22.50 -21.61
N GLN A 536 3.99 -22.53 -21.13
CA GLN A 536 4.29 -22.40 -19.71
C GLN A 536 4.16 -20.94 -19.21
N LEU A 537 4.57 -19.96 -20.02
CA LEU A 537 4.57 -18.53 -19.63
C LEU A 537 3.20 -17.87 -19.74
N LEU A 538 2.43 -18.19 -20.78
CA LEU A 538 1.19 -17.50 -21.09
C LEU A 538 0.15 -17.48 -19.95
N PRO A 539 -0.09 -18.58 -19.21
CA PRO A 539 -1.02 -18.53 -18.09
C PRO A 539 -0.69 -17.44 -17.07
N ALA A 540 0.61 -17.31 -16.70
CA ALA A 540 1.07 -16.28 -15.79
C ALA A 540 0.88 -14.88 -16.40
N MET A 541 1.32 -14.70 -17.62
CA MET A 541 1.25 -13.41 -18.31
C MET A 541 -0.18 -12.93 -18.54
N ILE A 542 -1.12 -13.84 -18.89
CA ILE A 542 -2.55 -13.49 -19.03
C ILE A 542 -3.10 -12.92 -17.73
N GLY A 543 -2.73 -13.47 -16.56
CA GLY A 543 -3.12 -12.93 -15.27
C GLY A 543 -2.57 -11.52 -15.03
N TRP A 544 -1.31 -11.27 -15.38
CA TRP A 544 -0.69 -9.96 -15.26
C TRP A 544 -1.26 -8.94 -16.27
N PHE A 545 -1.55 -9.34 -17.52
CA PHE A 545 -2.26 -8.49 -18.48
C PHE A 545 -3.64 -8.10 -17.95
N ALA A 546 -4.38 -9.07 -17.41
CA ALA A 546 -5.72 -8.87 -16.85
C ALA A 546 -5.75 -7.92 -15.64
N ALA A 547 -4.64 -7.82 -14.91
CA ALA A 547 -4.47 -6.84 -13.82
C ALA A 547 -4.21 -5.40 -14.33
N GLY A 548 -3.77 -5.26 -15.58
CA GLY A 548 -3.53 -3.96 -16.22
C GLY A 548 -4.79 -3.32 -16.77
N PRO A 549 -4.74 -2.03 -17.10
CA PRO A 549 -5.90 -1.28 -17.63
C PRO A 549 -6.33 -1.66 -19.06
N ASP A 550 -5.43 -2.26 -19.86
CA ASP A 550 -5.72 -2.69 -21.22
C ASP A 550 -5.09 -4.07 -21.54
N PRO A 551 -5.73 -5.16 -21.06
CA PRO A 551 -5.22 -6.52 -21.25
C PRO A 551 -5.13 -6.94 -22.72
N ASP A 552 -6.05 -6.49 -23.57
CA ASP A 552 -6.08 -6.81 -25.00
C ASP A 552 -4.86 -6.23 -25.72
N ALA A 553 -4.55 -4.95 -25.46
CA ALA A 553 -3.36 -4.30 -25.99
C ALA A 553 -2.08 -4.97 -25.49
N GLY A 554 -2.02 -5.36 -24.20
CA GLY A 554 -0.88 -6.06 -23.63
C GLY A 554 -0.59 -7.40 -24.30
N LEU A 555 -1.60 -8.24 -24.48
CA LEU A 555 -1.48 -9.53 -25.13
C LEU A 555 -1.12 -9.40 -26.62
N LEU A 556 -1.72 -8.43 -27.33
CA LEU A 556 -1.39 -8.15 -28.73
C LEU A 556 0.08 -7.74 -28.87
N ALA A 557 0.55 -6.82 -28.04
CA ALA A 557 1.93 -6.34 -28.06
C ALA A 557 2.93 -7.47 -27.71
N PHE A 558 2.59 -8.31 -26.74
CA PHE A 558 3.40 -9.49 -26.42
C PHE A 558 3.51 -10.45 -27.61
N ARG A 559 2.41 -10.69 -28.34
CA ARG A 559 2.45 -11.47 -29.58
C ARG A 559 3.39 -10.86 -30.60
N GLN A 560 3.28 -9.53 -30.83
CA GLN A 560 4.14 -8.83 -31.81
C GLN A 560 5.62 -8.92 -31.43
N LEU A 561 5.97 -8.75 -30.14
CA LEU A 561 7.33 -8.95 -29.65
C LEU A 561 7.81 -10.39 -29.86
N ALA A 562 6.96 -11.36 -29.54
CA ALA A 562 7.29 -12.76 -29.72
C ALA A 562 7.49 -13.16 -31.18
N GLU A 563 6.75 -12.55 -32.11
CA GLU A 563 6.94 -12.73 -33.57
C GLU A 563 8.22 -12.03 -34.04
N GLN A 564 8.46 -10.78 -33.64
CA GLN A 564 9.67 -10.02 -34.00
C GLN A 564 10.95 -10.70 -33.51
N LEU A 565 10.92 -11.30 -32.31
CA LEU A 565 12.06 -11.97 -31.67
C LEU A 565 12.06 -13.49 -31.93
N GLU A 566 11.45 -13.93 -33.02
CA GLU A 566 11.30 -15.36 -33.36
C GLU A 566 12.62 -16.12 -33.42
N SER A 567 13.66 -15.49 -33.96
CA SER A 567 15.02 -16.05 -34.03
C SER A 567 15.87 -15.88 -32.77
N SER A 568 15.37 -15.13 -31.78
CA SER A 568 16.14 -14.74 -30.61
C SER A 568 15.94 -15.72 -29.44
N HIS A 569 16.98 -16.47 -29.10
CA HIS A 569 16.92 -17.45 -28.01
C HIS A 569 16.92 -16.79 -26.61
N TRP A 570 17.44 -15.58 -26.47
CA TRP A 570 17.60 -14.89 -25.20
C TRP A 570 16.25 -14.42 -24.62
N PHE A 571 15.30 -13.96 -25.45
CA PHE A 571 14.04 -13.37 -25.00
C PHE A 571 13.19 -14.35 -24.17
N LEU A 572 12.87 -15.51 -24.74
CA LEU A 572 12.08 -16.51 -24.02
C LEU A 572 12.87 -17.14 -22.87
N LYS A 573 14.20 -17.20 -22.97
CA LYS A 573 15.06 -17.63 -21.86
C LYS A 573 14.95 -16.65 -20.70
N LEU A 574 15.06 -15.33 -20.96
CA LEU A 574 14.92 -14.28 -19.95
C LEU A 574 13.58 -14.41 -19.22
N LEU A 575 12.47 -14.47 -19.96
CA LEU A 575 11.13 -14.54 -19.36
C LEU A 575 10.87 -15.85 -18.59
N ARG A 576 11.49 -16.96 -19.00
CA ARG A 576 11.40 -18.24 -18.28
C ARG A 576 12.22 -18.20 -17.00
N ASP A 577 13.44 -17.67 -17.05
CA ASP A 577 14.40 -17.71 -15.97
C ASP A 577 14.15 -16.57 -14.95
N SER A 578 13.50 -15.45 -15.37
CA SER A 578 13.13 -14.32 -14.53
C SER A 578 11.62 -14.07 -14.54
N GLY A 579 10.95 -14.47 -13.48
CA GLY A 579 9.54 -14.15 -13.25
C GLY A 579 9.29 -12.63 -13.13
N THR A 580 10.25 -11.91 -12.56
CA THR A 580 10.22 -10.44 -12.42
C THR A 580 10.23 -9.75 -13.78
N ALA A 581 11.11 -10.17 -14.69
CA ALA A 581 11.15 -9.60 -16.04
C ALA A 581 9.83 -9.86 -16.80
N ALA A 582 9.28 -11.08 -16.69
CA ALA A 582 8.01 -11.44 -17.34
C ALA A 582 6.83 -10.62 -16.79
N GLU A 583 6.74 -10.44 -15.47
CA GLU A 583 5.71 -9.65 -14.81
C GLU A 583 5.81 -8.17 -15.20
N ARG A 584 6.99 -7.57 -15.09
CA ARG A 584 7.23 -6.18 -15.46
C ARG A 584 6.90 -5.93 -16.94
N LEU A 585 7.30 -6.85 -17.82
CA LEU A 585 6.94 -6.76 -19.24
C LEU A 585 5.42 -6.76 -19.42
N ALA A 586 4.70 -7.67 -18.77
CA ALA A 586 3.24 -7.74 -18.87
C ALA A 586 2.56 -6.45 -18.36
N ILE A 587 3.02 -5.91 -17.22
CA ILE A 587 2.55 -4.64 -16.67
C ILE A 587 2.79 -3.49 -17.67
N LEU A 588 4.00 -3.36 -18.19
CA LEU A 588 4.35 -2.29 -19.14
C LEU A 588 3.51 -2.35 -20.41
N LEU A 589 3.34 -3.54 -21.00
CA LEU A 589 2.59 -3.75 -22.24
C LEU A 589 1.09 -3.50 -22.07
N SER A 590 0.52 -3.79 -20.90
CA SER A 590 -0.91 -3.57 -20.63
C SER A 590 -1.23 -2.17 -20.08
N THR A 591 -0.20 -1.39 -19.68
CA THR A 591 -0.39 -0.10 -18.99
C THR A 591 0.04 1.09 -19.84
N SER A 592 1.17 1.01 -20.55
CA SER A 592 1.78 2.16 -21.23
C SER A 592 1.96 1.94 -22.72
N GLY A 593 1.13 2.58 -23.52
CA GLY A 593 1.29 2.57 -24.99
C GLY A 593 2.59 3.24 -25.44
N PHE A 594 3.12 4.22 -24.69
CA PHE A 594 4.41 4.84 -24.96
C PHE A 594 5.57 3.85 -24.84
N VAL A 595 5.67 3.16 -23.70
CA VAL A 595 6.71 2.16 -23.46
C VAL A 595 6.54 0.97 -24.40
N THR A 596 5.32 0.50 -24.61
CA THR A 596 5.00 -0.58 -25.56
C THR A 596 5.53 -0.29 -26.96
N LYS A 597 5.25 0.91 -27.48
CA LYS A 597 5.75 1.31 -28.81
C LYS A 597 7.28 1.37 -28.86
N ALA A 598 7.91 1.83 -27.79
CA ALA A 598 9.36 1.90 -27.69
C ALA A 598 9.98 0.49 -27.65
N LEU A 599 9.44 -0.44 -26.87
CA LEU A 599 9.91 -1.82 -26.79
C LEU A 599 9.71 -2.59 -28.11
N LEU A 600 8.62 -2.33 -28.83
CA LEU A 600 8.42 -2.88 -30.19
C LEU A 600 9.45 -2.33 -31.21
N THR A 601 9.99 -1.14 -30.97
CA THR A 601 11.03 -0.54 -31.83
C THR A 601 12.42 -1.05 -31.46
N SER A 602 12.69 -1.32 -30.18
CA SER A 602 13.98 -1.75 -29.62
C SER A 602 13.76 -2.81 -28.57
N ALA A 603 13.58 -4.03 -29.01
CA ALA A 603 13.21 -5.13 -28.12
C ALA A 603 14.35 -5.56 -27.16
N GLU A 604 15.60 -5.22 -27.46
CA GLU A 604 16.74 -5.45 -26.55
C GLU A 604 16.62 -4.69 -25.22
N ASP A 605 15.86 -3.60 -25.18
CA ASP A 605 15.61 -2.83 -23.96
C ASP A 605 14.83 -3.66 -22.89
N ILE A 606 14.20 -4.78 -23.27
CA ILE A 606 13.52 -5.72 -22.36
C ILE A 606 14.51 -6.33 -21.34
N THR A 607 15.79 -6.42 -21.65
CA THR A 607 16.82 -6.98 -20.75
C THR A 607 16.95 -6.23 -19.43
N TRP A 608 16.58 -4.94 -19.38
CA TRP A 608 16.61 -4.15 -18.14
C TRP A 608 15.56 -4.58 -17.11
N LEU A 609 14.53 -5.30 -17.54
CA LEU A 609 13.39 -5.64 -16.68
C LEU A 609 13.72 -6.68 -15.60
N ASP A 610 14.88 -7.32 -15.69
CA ASP A 610 15.32 -8.34 -14.73
C ASP A 610 15.83 -7.76 -13.42
N ASN A 611 16.39 -6.54 -13.44
CA ASN A 611 17.08 -5.94 -12.30
C ASN A 611 16.64 -4.48 -12.08
N ASP A 612 16.44 -4.07 -10.82
CA ASP A 612 16.11 -2.68 -10.44
C ASP A 612 17.24 -1.71 -10.79
N ASP A 613 18.49 -2.14 -10.63
CA ASP A 613 19.68 -1.32 -10.94
C ASP A 613 19.76 -0.94 -12.42
N ASP A 614 19.30 -1.81 -13.32
CA ASP A 614 19.26 -1.54 -14.76
C ASP A 614 18.13 -0.56 -15.14
N LEU A 615 17.12 -0.40 -14.31
CA LEU A 615 16.03 0.58 -14.44
C LEU A 615 16.32 1.89 -13.70
N ALA A 616 17.36 1.94 -12.86
CA ALA A 616 17.77 3.16 -12.17
C ALA A 616 18.30 4.22 -13.14
N PRO A 617 18.17 5.53 -12.82
CA PRO A 617 18.73 6.61 -13.61
C PRO A 617 20.24 6.44 -13.80
N VAL A 618 20.71 6.53 -15.04
CA VAL A 618 22.14 6.47 -15.32
C VAL A 618 22.79 7.81 -14.94
N PRO A 619 23.91 7.82 -14.18
CA PRO A 619 24.61 9.05 -13.82
C PRO A 619 25.02 9.85 -15.07
N VAL A 620 24.81 11.17 -15.00
CA VAL A 620 25.03 12.07 -16.14
C VAL A 620 26.46 12.01 -16.66
N GLU A 621 27.43 11.79 -15.78
CA GLU A 621 28.86 11.68 -16.15
C GLU A 621 29.14 10.43 -17.01
N ARG A 622 28.36 9.35 -16.79
CA ARG A 622 28.43 8.14 -17.61
C ARG A 622 27.81 8.37 -18.99
N LEU A 623 26.66 9.06 -19.02
CA LEU A 623 26.00 9.40 -20.28
C LEU A 623 26.84 10.35 -21.12
N ASP A 624 27.50 11.35 -20.50
CA ASP A 624 28.39 12.27 -21.17
C ASP A 624 29.63 11.59 -21.77
N ARG A 625 30.20 10.62 -21.04
CA ARG A 625 31.33 9.82 -21.57
C ARG A 625 30.89 8.96 -22.75
N GLU A 626 29.69 8.38 -22.70
CA GLU A 626 29.15 7.60 -23.80
C GLU A 626 28.86 8.50 -25.03
N ALA A 627 28.25 9.67 -24.82
CA ALA A 627 28.02 10.65 -25.89
C ALA A 627 29.32 11.15 -26.51
N GLN A 628 30.37 11.43 -25.69
CA GLN A 628 31.67 11.80 -26.20
C GLN A 628 32.27 10.68 -27.05
N ALA A 629 32.21 9.45 -26.58
CA ALA A 629 32.73 8.30 -27.34
C ALA A 629 31.96 8.07 -28.67
N ILE A 630 30.69 8.42 -28.75
CA ILE A 630 29.90 8.40 -29.99
C ILE A 630 30.45 9.47 -30.97
N VAL A 631 30.67 10.70 -30.49
CA VAL A 631 31.17 11.80 -31.31
C VAL A 631 32.58 11.51 -31.83
N ASP A 632 33.47 10.93 -31.00
CA ASP A 632 34.87 10.69 -31.34
C ASP A 632 35.08 9.51 -32.30
N ARG A 633 34.13 8.57 -32.43
CA ARG A 633 34.28 7.33 -33.22
C ARG A 633 33.77 7.42 -34.65
N ALA A 634 32.93 8.38 -34.98
CA ALA A 634 32.25 8.39 -36.28
C ALA A 634 32.53 9.65 -37.05
N ASP A 635 32.92 9.48 -38.31
CA ASP A 635 33.25 10.57 -39.27
C ASP A 635 31.99 11.08 -40.01
N ASP A 636 30.83 10.47 -39.81
CA ASP A 636 29.56 10.75 -40.49
C ASP A 636 28.58 11.41 -39.53
N GLU A 637 28.22 12.67 -39.81
CA GLU A 637 27.28 13.48 -39.03
C GLU A 637 25.94 12.75 -38.75
N GLU A 638 25.39 12.09 -39.79
CA GLU A 638 24.09 11.42 -39.65
C GLU A 638 24.15 10.21 -38.71
N LYS A 639 25.25 9.45 -38.76
CA LYS A 639 25.47 8.33 -37.83
C LYS A 639 25.68 8.81 -36.40
N VAL A 640 26.44 9.88 -36.20
CA VAL A 640 26.69 10.46 -34.88
C VAL A 640 25.35 10.93 -34.25
N ILE A 641 24.58 11.75 -34.98
CA ILE A 641 23.37 12.29 -34.43
C ILE A 641 22.28 11.21 -34.18
N THR A 642 22.24 10.20 -35.08
CA THR A 642 21.34 9.05 -34.88
C THR A 642 21.71 8.28 -33.62
N ALA A 643 22.98 8.06 -33.35
CA ALA A 643 23.43 7.37 -32.13
C ALA A 643 23.19 8.22 -30.87
N LEU A 644 23.44 9.53 -30.91
CA LEU A 644 23.14 10.44 -29.80
C LEU A 644 21.63 10.51 -29.48
N ARG A 645 20.78 10.58 -30.50
CA ARG A 645 19.32 10.53 -30.32
C ARG A 645 18.86 9.16 -29.83
N GLY A 646 19.54 8.08 -30.23
CA GLY A 646 19.35 6.73 -29.71
C GLY A 646 19.69 6.64 -28.22
N LEU A 647 20.79 7.26 -27.78
CA LEU A 647 21.16 7.36 -26.37
C LEU A 647 20.06 8.06 -25.54
N ARG A 648 19.60 9.23 -26.00
CA ARG A 648 18.48 9.92 -25.34
C ARG A 648 17.21 9.07 -25.31
N ARG A 649 16.83 8.44 -26.44
CA ARG A 649 15.64 7.58 -26.51
C ARG A 649 15.72 6.47 -25.45
N ARG A 650 16.86 5.80 -25.36
CA ARG A 650 17.11 4.72 -24.41
C ARG A 650 16.86 5.17 -22.96
N GLU A 651 17.40 6.33 -22.57
CA GLU A 651 17.22 6.86 -21.21
C GLU A 651 15.80 7.32 -20.94
N VAL A 652 15.11 7.93 -21.90
CA VAL A 652 13.69 8.31 -21.79
C VAL A 652 12.81 7.07 -21.63
N VAL A 653 13.07 5.98 -22.37
CA VAL A 653 12.31 4.73 -22.26
C VAL A 653 12.58 4.02 -20.93
N ARG A 654 13.83 3.98 -20.47
CA ARG A 654 14.23 3.45 -19.17
C ARG A 654 13.49 4.17 -18.04
N THR A 655 13.52 5.50 -18.05
CA THR A 655 12.83 6.38 -17.10
C THR A 655 11.33 6.15 -17.14
N ALA A 656 10.74 6.04 -18.33
CA ALA A 656 9.31 5.77 -18.49
C ALA A 656 8.91 4.39 -17.94
N ALA A 657 9.70 3.36 -18.18
CA ALA A 657 9.48 2.02 -17.64
C ALA A 657 9.57 2.02 -16.11
N ALA A 658 10.62 2.65 -15.54
CA ALA A 658 10.78 2.78 -14.08
C ALA A 658 9.63 3.55 -13.42
N ASN A 659 9.14 4.61 -14.08
CA ASN A 659 8.02 5.43 -13.58
C ASN A 659 6.69 4.63 -13.59
N VAL A 660 6.38 3.89 -14.67
CA VAL A 660 5.19 3.03 -14.77
C VAL A 660 5.24 1.88 -13.73
N LEU A 661 6.43 1.34 -13.47
CA LEU A 661 6.67 0.29 -12.46
C LEU A 661 6.74 0.84 -11.02
N ALA A 662 6.50 2.14 -10.81
CA ALA A 662 6.59 2.82 -9.51
C ALA A 662 7.97 2.69 -8.80
N LEU A 663 9.03 2.47 -9.58
CA LEU A 663 10.42 2.46 -9.10
C LEU A 663 11.01 3.89 -9.05
N GLN A 664 10.35 4.86 -9.68
CA GLN A 664 10.78 6.24 -9.78
C GLN A 664 9.56 7.17 -9.76
N ASP A 665 9.62 8.27 -9.00
CA ASP A 665 8.59 9.29 -9.00
C ASP A 665 8.69 10.23 -10.22
N SER A 666 7.64 10.98 -10.50
CA SER A 666 7.59 11.87 -11.68
C SER A 666 8.55 13.06 -11.59
N VAL A 667 8.95 13.47 -10.40
CA VAL A 667 9.93 14.57 -10.22
C VAL A 667 11.31 14.08 -10.63
N THR A 668 11.71 12.92 -10.13
CA THR A 668 12.97 12.25 -10.51
C THR A 668 12.95 11.88 -11.99
N ALA A 669 11.81 11.41 -12.52
CA ALA A 669 11.66 11.12 -13.95
C ALA A 669 11.87 12.37 -14.82
N ALA A 670 11.32 13.52 -14.44
CA ALA A 670 11.50 14.78 -15.15
C ALA A 670 12.99 15.23 -15.17
N ALA A 671 13.69 15.07 -14.04
CA ALA A 671 15.13 15.33 -13.96
C ALA A 671 15.92 14.41 -14.88
N SER A 672 15.62 13.10 -14.92
CA SER A 672 16.30 12.12 -15.78
C SER A 672 16.06 12.40 -17.27
N VAL A 673 14.81 12.74 -17.66
CA VAL A 673 14.48 13.15 -19.04
C VAL A 673 15.23 14.41 -19.44
N THR A 674 15.36 15.38 -18.52
CA THR A 674 16.11 16.62 -18.73
C THR A 674 17.60 16.33 -18.91
N GLN A 675 18.21 15.51 -18.06
CA GLN A 675 19.61 15.12 -18.17
C GLN A 675 19.92 14.43 -19.52
N ALA A 676 19.03 13.57 -19.99
CA ALA A 676 19.16 12.94 -21.32
C ALA A 676 19.09 13.95 -22.46
N ALA A 677 18.29 15.01 -22.31
CA ALA A 677 18.23 16.13 -23.26
C ALA A 677 19.50 17.00 -23.20
N ASP A 678 20.05 17.26 -21.99
CA ASP A 678 21.32 18.00 -21.81
C ASP A 678 22.47 17.30 -22.52
N VAL A 679 22.59 15.97 -22.33
CA VAL A 679 23.63 15.16 -22.98
C VAL A 679 23.52 15.21 -24.50
N LEU A 680 22.30 15.04 -25.04
CA LEU A 680 22.05 15.17 -26.48
C LEU A 680 22.39 16.58 -26.98
N MET A 681 22.03 17.64 -26.26
CA MET A 681 22.29 19.02 -26.64
C MET A 681 23.81 19.33 -26.69
N ARG A 682 24.54 18.86 -25.67
CA ARG A 682 26.01 18.97 -25.63
C ARG A 682 26.68 18.25 -26.83
N GLY A 683 26.20 17.04 -27.12
CA GLY A 683 26.69 16.28 -28.27
C GLY A 683 26.38 16.96 -29.60
N ALA A 684 25.15 17.45 -29.79
CA ALA A 684 24.72 18.14 -31.00
C ALA A 684 25.49 19.47 -31.23
N LEU A 685 25.76 20.23 -30.16
CA LEU A 685 26.55 21.45 -30.25
C LEU A 685 27.99 21.15 -30.70
N ARG A 686 28.61 20.09 -30.14
CA ARG A 686 29.97 19.66 -30.56
C ARG A 686 30.01 19.28 -32.03
N VAL A 687 29.04 18.48 -32.49
CA VAL A 687 28.93 18.11 -33.91
C VAL A 687 28.75 19.34 -34.79
N ALA A 688 27.83 20.25 -34.41
CA ALA A 688 27.57 21.47 -35.17
C ALA A 688 28.80 22.38 -35.28
N HIS A 689 29.55 22.55 -34.18
CA HIS A 689 30.80 23.30 -34.23
C HIS A 689 31.84 22.68 -35.20
N ALA A 690 32.06 21.36 -35.11
CA ALA A 690 32.99 20.66 -35.98
C ALA A 690 32.59 20.77 -37.45
N VAL A 691 31.33 20.50 -37.76
CA VAL A 691 30.79 20.52 -39.12
C VAL A 691 30.89 21.95 -39.72
N VAL A 692 30.42 22.97 -38.99
CA VAL A 692 30.43 24.36 -39.49
C VAL A 692 31.87 24.86 -39.64
N THR A 693 32.82 24.49 -38.76
CA THR A 693 34.22 24.83 -38.87
C THR A 693 34.83 24.25 -40.16
N ILE A 694 34.56 22.97 -40.45
CA ILE A 694 35.00 22.32 -41.67
C ILE A 694 34.34 22.93 -42.93
N GLU A 695 33.04 23.11 -42.94
CA GLU A 695 32.29 23.67 -44.08
C GLU A 695 32.76 25.09 -44.45
N ARG A 696 33.28 25.84 -43.47
CA ARG A 696 33.82 27.19 -43.69
C ARG A 696 35.34 27.22 -43.98
N GLY A 697 35.99 26.05 -43.97
CA GLY A 697 37.42 25.96 -44.21
C GLY A 697 38.28 26.64 -43.13
N LEU A 698 37.78 26.64 -41.86
CA LEU A 698 38.47 27.24 -40.73
C LEU A 698 39.25 26.16 -39.99
N ASP A 699 40.45 26.52 -39.48
CA ASP A 699 41.24 25.63 -38.62
C ASP A 699 40.73 25.61 -37.18
N VAL A 700 40.10 26.69 -36.76
CA VAL A 700 39.50 26.84 -35.44
C VAL A 700 38.13 27.55 -35.55
N PRO A 701 37.15 27.29 -34.67
CA PRO A 701 35.87 27.98 -34.68
C PRO A 701 36.03 29.49 -34.52
N ALA A 702 35.24 30.29 -35.28
CA ALA A 702 35.29 31.75 -35.24
C ALA A 702 34.59 32.34 -33.97
N ALA A 703 33.75 31.56 -33.32
CA ALA A 703 33.09 31.99 -32.09
C ALA A 703 32.86 30.77 -31.18
N ASP A 704 32.82 30.98 -29.88
CA ASP A 704 32.26 30.06 -28.90
C ASP A 704 30.77 30.27 -28.82
N VAL A 705 29.99 29.18 -28.91
CA VAL A 705 28.54 29.22 -28.81
C VAL A 705 28.05 28.45 -27.58
N ALA A 706 27.16 29.04 -26.81
CA ALA A 706 26.50 28.39 -25.70
C ALA A 706 25.00 28.24 -25.96
N VAL A 707 24.43 27.12 -25.45
CA VAL A 707 23.02 26.89 -25.44
C VAL A 707 22.51 27.04 -24.01
N VAL A 708 21.55 27.90 -23.82
CA VAL A 708 20.89 28.19 -22.54
C VAL A 708 19.47 27.61 -22.55
N ALA A 709 19.23 26.64 -21.72
CA ALA A 709 17.87 26.06 -21.52
C ALA A 709 16.99 27.06 -20.79
N MET A 710 15.74 27.15 -21.25
CA MET A 710 14.70 28.05 -20.74
C MET A 710 13.48 27.21 -20.29
N GLY A 711 12.47 27.87 -19.79
CA GLY A 711 11.18 27.25 -19.46
C GLY A 711 11.33 26.00 -18.58
N ARG A 712 10.61 24.93 -18.89
CA ARG A 712 10.70 23.66 -18.13
C ARG A 712 12.01 22.92 -18.35
N TYR A 713 12.61 23.08 -19.50
CA TYR A 713 13.95 22.54 -19.78
C TYR A 713 14.99 23.18 -18.88
N GLY A 714 14.97 24.51 -18.76
CA GLY A 714 15.87 25.23 -17.86
C GLY A 714 15.65 24.92 -16.38
N GLY A 715 14.40 24.65 -16.00
CA GLY A 715 14.02 24.24 -14.65
C GLY A 715 14.40 22.79 -14.27
N GLY A 716 14.92 21.98 -15.17
CA GLY A 716 15.16 20.56 -14.90
C GLY A 716 13.88 19.72 -14.85
N GLU A 717 12.79 20.18 -15.45
CA GLU A 717 11.42 19.69 -15.24
C GLU A 717 10.74 19.25 -16.55
N MET A 718 11.50 18.69 -17.51
CA MET A 718 10.95 18.22 -18.79
C MET A 718 10.02 17.03 -18.60
N GLY A 719 8.89 17.01 -19.31
CA GLY A 719 8.07 15.80 -19.48
C GLY A 719 8.51 14.97 -20.69
N TYR A 720 7.92 13.77 -20.85
CA TYR A 720 8.26 12.81 -21.92
C TYR A 720 8.14 13.35 -23.34
N GLY A 721 7.21 14.28 -23.58
CA GLY A 721 6.98 14.92 -24.88
C GLY A 721 7.29 16.42 -24.92
N SER A 722 8.10 16.94 -23.98
CA SER A 722 8.42 18.36 -23.94
C SER A 722 9.38 18.77 -25.06
N ASP A 723 9.15 19.98 -25.59
CA ASP A 723 10.11 20.69 -26.43
C ASP A 723 11.26 21.22 -25.57
N ALA A 724 12.41 21.48 -26.21
CA ALA A 724 13.55 22.14 -25.58
C ALA A 724 13.49 23.65 -25.87
N ASP A 725 13.02 24.43 -24.90
CA ASP A 725 13.09 25.88 -24.94
C ASP A 725 14.54 26.34 -24.74
N VAL A 726 15.11 27.11 -25.70
CA VAL A 726 16.51 27.49 -25.62
C VAL A 726 16.75 28.92 -26.10
N GLN A 727 17.90 29.50 -25.65
CA GLN A 727 18.53 30.68 -26.24
C GLN A 727 19.94 30.29 -26.67
N PHE A 728 20.39 30.87 -27.79
CA PHE A 728 21.76 30.74 -28.27
C PHE A 728 22.54 32.04 -28.02
N VAL A 729 23.70 31.92 -27.38
CA VAL A 729 24.58 33.05 -27.06
C VAL A 729 25.99 32.72 -27.57
N TYR A 730 26.68 33.69 -28.11
CA TYR A 730 28.06 33.48 -28.56
C TYR A 730 29.00 34.56 -28.04
N GLU A 731 30.26 34.22 -28.08
CA GLU A 731 31.38 35.11 -27.87
C GLU A 731 32.40 34.94 -29.02
N GLU A 732 32.85 36.07 -29.55
CA GLU A 732 33.81 36.07 -30.64
C GLU A 732 35.18 35.59 -30.15
N ARG A 733 35.88 34.89 -30.97
CA ARG A 733 37.30 34.58 -30.73
C ARG A 733 38.21 35.65 -31.36
N ASP A 734 39.30 36.00 -30.67
CA ASP A 734 40.21 37.02 -31.09
C ASP A 734 40.71 36.79 -32.53
N GLY A 735 40.54 37.81 -33.38
CA GLY A 735 41.01 37.81 -34.77
C GLY A 735 40.17 36.95 -35.72
N ALA A 736 38.97 36.51 -35.35
CA ALA A 736 38.12 35.72 -36.20
C ALA A 736 37.33 36.59 -37.21
N ASP A 737 37.21 36.09 -38.45
CA ASP A 737 36.36 36.71 -39.46
C ASP A 737 34.91 36.27 -39.31
N ASP A 738 33.99 37.22 -39.29
CA ASP A 738 32.52 37.05 -39.28
C ASP A 738 32.00 36.07 -38.20
N PRO A 739 32.32 36.26 -36.91
CA PRO A 739 31.92 35.40 -35.81
C PRO A 739 30.39 35.29 -35.66
N ALA A 740 29.65 36.33 -36.01
CA ALA A 740 28.17 36.32 -35.92
C ALA A 740 27.52 35.35 -36.92
N SER A 741 28.00 35.35 -38.17
CA SER A 741 27.51 34.42 -39.18
C SER A 741 27.93 32.97 -38.86
N PHE A 742 29.13 32.75 -38.27
CA PHE A 742 29.55 31.45 -37.78
C PHE A 742 28.60 30.92 -36.67
N ALA A 743 28.33 31.73 -35.65
CA ALA A 743 27.47 31.39 -34.54
C ALA A 743 26.02 31.11 -35.00
N LEU A 744 25.53 31.89 -35.99
CA LEU A 744 24.22 31.65 -36.60
C LEU A 744 24.14 30.30 -37.30
N ALA A 745 25.22 29.94 -38.06
CA ALA A 745 25.28 28.64 -38.74
C ALA A 745 25.32 27.48 -37.73
N VAL A 746 26.09 27.59 -36.63
CA VAL A 746 26.13 26.60 -35.58
C VAL A 746 24.76 26.44 -34.93
N ALA A 747 24.09 27.54 -34.54
CA ALA A 747 22.76 27.48 -33.94
C ALA A 747 21.70 26.85 -34.88
N ALA A 748 21.73 27.18 -36.16
CA ALA A 748 20.88 26.59 -37.18
C ALA A 748 21.18 25.09 -37.37
N LYS A 749 22.42 24.68 -37.37
CA LYS A 749 22.87 23.29 -37.49
C LYS A 749 22.41 22.46 -36.24
N VAL A 750 22.55 22.99 -35.02
CA VAL A 750 22.04 22.31 -33.79
C VAL A 750 20.55 22.02 -33.92
N ARG A 751 19.76 23.01 -34.33
CA ARG A 751 18.32 22.84 -34.55
C ARG A 751 18.03 21.79 -35.63
N ASP A 752 18.73 21.83 -36.76
CA ASP A 752 18.56 20.85 -37.82
C ASP A 752 18.88 19.43 -37.32
N LEU A 753 20.04 19.23 -36.68
CA LEU A 753 20.47 17.93 -36.14
C LEU A 753 19.44 17.32 -35.18
N LEU A 754 18.78 18.13 -34.36
CA LEU A 754 17.82 17.67 -33.36
C LEU A 754 16.43 17.45 -33.91
N GLN A 755 16.02 18.21 -34.96
CA GLN A 755 14.65 18.24 -35.49
C GLN A 755 14.44 17.44 -36.76
N ARG A 756 15.47 17.30 -37.63
CA ARG A 756 15.31 16.56 -38.89
C ARG A 756 14.86 15.13 -38.70
N ALA A 757 14.10 14.60 -39.64
CA ALA A 757 13.58 13.23 -39.57
C ALA A 757 14.73 12.22 -39.73
N ASN A 758 14.82 11.25 -38.80
CA ASN A 758 15.67 10.07 -38.97
C ASN A 758 15.04 8.86 -38.24
N SER A 759 15.77 7.77 -38.07
CA SER A 759 15.26 6.55 -37.42
C SER A 759 15.02 6.66 -35.91
N GLN A 760 15.52 7.73 -35.27
CA GLN A 760 15.37 7.97 -33.82
C GLN A 760 14.46 9.19 -33.56
N PRO A 761 13.74 9.25 -32.42
CA PRO A 761 12.85 10.36 -32.10
C PRO A 761 13.55 11.71 -32.09
N SER A 762 12.96 12.71 -32.76
CA SER A 762 13.46 14.08 -32.75
C SER A 762 13.29 14.74 -31.37
N LEU A 763 14.03 15.82 -31.12
CA LEU A 763 13.80 16.76 -30.04
C LEU A 763 13.48 18.12 -30.67
N ALA A 764 12.23 18.59 -30.49
CA ALA A 764 11.84 19.92 -30.95
C ALA A 764 12.60 20.98 -30.16
N VAL A 765 13.18 21.96 -30.86
CA VAL A 765 13.95 23.07 -30.26
C VAL A 765 13.21 24.36 -30.52
N ASP A 766 12.68 24.98 -29.47
CA ASP A 766 12.01 26.26 -29.51
C ASP A 766 12.94 27.37 -28.98
N ALA A 767 13.17 28.39 -29.79
CA ALA A 767 14.02 29.52 -29.44
C ALA A 767 13.21 30.84 -29.26
N ASP A 768 11.88 30.74 -29.07
CA ASP A 768 10.98 31.89 -29.01
C ASP A 768 11.10 32.71 -27.70
N LEU A 769 11.73 32.16 -26.65
CA LEU A 769 12.04 32.86 -25.42
C LEU A 769 13.32 33.72 -25.46
N ARG A 770 13.92 33.88 -26.65
CA ARG A 770 15.09 34.79 -26.86
C ARG A 770 14.68 36.28 -26.82
N PRO A 771 15.63 37.21 -26.63
CA PRO A 771 15.40 38.65 -26.73
C PRO A 771 14.62 39.03 -27.97
N GLU A 772 13.56 39.84 -27.81
CA GLU A 772 12.59 40.22 -28.87
C GLU A 772 11.75 39.08 -29.43
N GLY A 773 11.80 37.89 -28.78
CA GLY A 773 11.02 36.74 -29.22
C GLY A 773 11.30 36.30 -30.64
N LYS A 774 10.28 35.92 -31.40
CA LYS A 774 10.38 35.49 -32.81
C LYS A 774 10.98 36.54 -33.76
N ASN A 775 10.93 37.82 -33.38
CA ASN A 775 11.40 38.91 -34.20
C ASN A 775 12.92 39.20 -34.03
N GLY A 776 13.51 38.71 -32.94
CA GLY A 776 14.92 38.89 -32.68
C GLY A 776 15.81 37.85 -33.43
N PRO A 777 17.12 38.13 -33.61
CA PRO A 777 18.03 37.19 -34.21
C PRO A 777 18.14 35.89 -33.42
N LEU A 778 18.35 34.74 -34.11
CA LEU A 778 18.41 33.41 -33.49
C LEU A 778 19.54 33.32 -32.45
N VAL A 779 20.65 33.96 -32.70
CA VAL A 779 21.81 33.98 -31.81
C VAL A 779 22.29 35.40 -31.58
N ARG A 780 22.74 35.74 -30.36
CA ARG A 780 23.30 37.08 -30.04
C ARG A 780 24.65 36.96 -29.36
N SER A 781 25.53 37.96 -29.51
CA SER A 781 26.74 38.05 -28.68
C SER A 781 26.38 38.26 -27.21
N LEU A 782 27.24 37.79 -26.30
CA LEU A 782 27.05 37.96 -24.87
C LEU A 782 26.87 39.44 -24.47
N ASP A 783 27.65 40.35 -25.08
CA ASP A 783 27.55 41.79 -24.84
C ASP A 783 26.18 42.33 -25.27
N SER A 784 25.69 41.91 -26.46
CA SER A 784 24.36 42.31 -26.95
C SER A 784 23.22 41.79 -26.07
N VAL A 785 23.34 40.56 -25.56
CA VAL A 785 22.40 40.00 -24.61
C VAL A 785 22.39 40.79 -23.29
N SER A 786 23.58 41.07 -22.74
CA SER A 786 23.76 41.81 -21.51
C SER A 786 23.17 43.24 -21.62
N GLU A 787 23.48 43.91 -22.74
CA GLU A 787 22.94 45.28 -22.98
C GLU A 787 21.42 45.31 -23.17
N TYR A 788 20.91 44.32 -23.93
CA TYR A 788 19.44 44.19 -24.11
C TYR A 788 18.73 44.01 -22.81
N TYR A 789 19.10 43.00 -22.00
CA TYR A 789 18.42 42.75 -20.75
C TYR A 789 18.55 43.90 -19.72
N ARG A 790 19.61 44.62 -19.72
CA ARG A 790 19.81 45.78 -18.85
C ARG A 790 18.96 46.99 -19.24
N ARG A 791 18.71 47.22 -20.55
CA ARG A 791 18.07 48.44 -21.03
C ARG A 791 16.67 48.28 -21.54
N TRP A 792 16.33 47.14 -22.11
CA TRP A 792 15.12 46.95 -22.90
C TRP A 792 14.25 45.81 -22.43
N SER A 793 14.66 45.02 -21.46
CA SER A 793 13.88 43.84 -21.03
C SER A 793 12.54 44.18 -20.42
N ASP A 794 11.51 43.50 -20.89
CA ASP A 794 10.20 43.53 -20.26
C ASP A 794 10.17 42.71 -18.97
N PRO A 795 9.30 42.99 -18.00
CA PRO A 795 9.17 42.21 -16.75
C PRO A 795 8.93 40.73 -16.97
N TRP A 796 8.28 40.29 -18.04
CA TRP A 796 8.07 38.88 -18.37
C TRP A 796 9.35 38.21 -18.85
N GLU A 797 10.30 38.94 -19.46
CA GLU A 797 11.58 38.41 -19.85
C GLU A 797 12.46 38.15 -18.62
N ALA A 798 12.47 39.08 -17.65
CA ALA A 798 13.12 38.87 -16.36
C ALA A 798 12.55 37.64 -15.65
N GLN A 799 11.23 37.43 -15.71
CA GLN A 799 10.58 36.25 -15.19
C GLN A 799 11.01 34.95 -15.94
N ALA A 800 11.10 34.99 -17.27
CA ALA A 800 11.59 33.87 -18.07
C ALA A 800 13.04 33.50 -17.74
N LEU A 801 13.88 34.52 -17.47
CA LEU A 801 15.30 34.32 -17.09
C LEU A 801 15.49 33.59 -15.74
N LEU A 802 14.49 33.59 -14.85
CA LEU A 802 14.53 32.77 -13.62
C LEU A 802 14.76 31.29 -13.92
N ARG A 803 14.38 30.84 -15.10
CA ARG A 803 14.56 29.47 -15.58
C ARG A 803 15.80 29.29 -16.47
N ALA A 804 16.58 30.35 -16.73
CA ALA A 804 17.74 30.28 -17.58
C ALA A 804 18.86 29.43 -16.94
N ARG A 805 19.26 28.35 -17.61
CA ARG A 805 20.32 27.44 -17.20
C ARG A 805 21.19 27.06 -18.42
N PRO A 806 22.48 27.46 -18.49
CA PRO A 806 23.36 26.99 -19.52
C PRO A 806 23.49 25.45 -19.49
N VAL A 807 23.40 24.80 -20.66
CA VAL A 807 23.40 23.33 -20.78
C VAL A 807 24.49 22.82 -21.71
N ALA A 808 24.97 23.65 -22.63
CA ALA A 808 26.07 23.33 -23.55
C ALA A 808 26.87 24.60 -23.89
N GLY A 809 28.13 24.47 -24.20
CA GLY A 809 29.08 25.55 -24.49
C GLY A 809 30.35 25.48 -23.60
N SER A 810 31.27 26.43 -23.77
CA SER A 810 32.42 26.55 -22.88
C SER A 810 31.97 26.96 -21.47
N GLN A 811 32.67 26.47 -20.45
CA GLN A 811 32.35 26.80 -19.05
C GLN A 811 32.44 28.31 -18.80
N GLU A 812 33.47 28.96 -19.39
CA GLU A 812 33.69 30.39 -19.23
C GLU A 812 32.54 31.24 -19.81
N LEU A 813 32.10 30.95 -21.04
CA LEU A 813 30.95 31.64 -21.65
C LEU A 813 29.64 31.41 -20.85
N CYS A 814 29.45 30.17 -20.38
CA CYS A 814 28.27 29.82 -19.54
C CYS A 814 28.26 30.63 -18.22
N GLU A 815 29.38 30.70 -17.50
CA GLU A 815 29.53 31.47 -16.25
C GLU A 815 29.34 32.99 -16.49
N ARG A 816 29.92 33.54 -17.54
CA ARG A 816 29.74 34.93 -17.91
C ARG A 816 28.31 35.27 -18.30
N PHE A 817 27.62 34.37 -18.99
CA PHE A 817 26.19 34.55 -19.27
C PHE A 817 25.38 34.61 -17.98
N VAL A 818 25.58 33.65 -17.04
CA VAL A 818 24.87 33.65 -15.75
C VAL A 818 25.12 34.93 -14.97
N ALA A 819 26.36 35.42 -14.95
CA ALA A 819 26.69 36.69 -14.30
C ALA A 819 26.03 37.89 -14.99
N ALA A 820 25.98 37.93 -16.33
CA ALA A 820 25.37 39.02 -17.10
C ALA A 820 23.87 39.21 -16.86
N ILE A 821 23.14 38.09 -16.58
CA ILE A 821 21.68 38.14 -16.33
C ILE A 821 21.32 38.20 -14.84
N ALA A 822 22.28 38.07 -13.91
CA ALA A 822 22.04 37.97 -12.50
C ALA A 822 21.24 39.15 -11.90
N ASP A 823 21.66 40.37 -12.25
CA ASP A 823 21.01 41.60 -11.78
C ASP A 823 19.57 41.80 -12.34
N VAL A 824 19.32 41.26 -13.52
CA VAL A 824 18.00 41.35 -14.15
C VAL A 824 17.04 40.32 -13.51
N ARG A 825 17.44 39.06 -13.34
CA ARG A 825 16.57 38.03 -12.81
C ARG A 825 16.41 38.05 -11.29
N TYR A 826 17.33 38.71 -10.56
CA TYR A 826 17.28 38.87 -9.10
C TYR A 826 17.29 40.35 -8.70
N SER A 827 16.56 41.18 -9.42
CA SER A 827 16.36 42.59 -9.12
C SER A 827 15.68 42.79 -7.76
N SER A 828 15.99 43.87 -7.05
CA SER A 828 15.41 44.11 -5.71
C SER A 828 14.02 44.73 -5.75
N GLU A 829 13.54 45.18 -6.90
CA GLU A 829 12.29 45.92 -7.01
C GLU A 829 11.43 45.42 -8.19
N VAL A 830 10.33 44.73 -7.86
CA VAL A 830 9.22 44.59 -8.81
C VAL A 830 8.31 45.80 -8.69
N THR A 831 8.40 46.69 -9.66
CA THR A 831 7.57 47.91 -9.63
C THR A 831 6.07 47.58 -9.76
N PRO A 832 5.15 48.43 -9.25
CA PRO A 832 3.71 48.23 -9.43
C PRO A 832 3.28 48.14 -10.90
N ALA A 833 4.01 48.85 -11.81
CA ALA A 833 3.77 48.82 -13.25
C ALA A 833 4.17 47.41 -13.83
N ALA A 834 5.32 46.89 -13.43
CA ALA A 834 5.77 45.56 -13.81
C ALA A 834 4.81 44.46 -13.33
N LEU A 835 4.36 44.56 -12.08
CA LEU A 835 3.38 43.63 -11.53
C LEU A 835 2.04 43.66 -12.28
N LYS A 836 1.54 44.85 -12.62
CA LYS A 836 0.34 45.02 -13.43
C LYS A 836 0.50 44.40 -14.81
N GLN A 837 1.66 44.56 -15.45
CA GLN A 837 1.97 43.96 -16.76
C GLN A 837 2.01 42.45 -16.67
N MET A 838 2.65 41.85 -15.66
CA MET A 838 2.69 40.41 -15.41
C MET A 838 1.27 39.84 -15.22
N ARG A 839 0.43 40.50 -14.38
CA ARG A 839 -0.96 40.07 -14.14
C ARG A 839 -1.80 40.12 -15.43
N THR A 840 -1.62 41.19 -16.22
CA THR A 840 -2.33 41.34 -17.51
C THR A 840 -1.92 40.22 -18.48
N LEU A 841 -0.60 39.92 -18.56
CA LEU A 841 -0.10 38.88 -19.43
C LEU A 841 -0.60 37.47 -18.99
N LYS A 842 -0.60 37.21 -17.69
CA LYS A 842 -1.15 35.98 -17.13
C LYS A 842 -2.62 35.79 -17.49
N ALA A 843 -3.45 36.85 -17.29
CA ALA A 843 -4.87 36.80 -17.61
C ALA A 843 -5.12 36.56 -19.13
N ARG A 844 -4.31 37.19 -19.99
CA ARG A 844 -4.38 36.95 -21.45
C ARG A 844 -3.99 35.49 -21.80
N MET A 845 -2.96 34.95 -21.16
CA MET A 845 -2.57 33.55 -21.39
C MET A 845 -3.68 32.58 -21.01
N GLU A 846 -4.36 32.84 -19.90
CA GLU A 846 -5.49 31.99 -19.42
C GLU A 846 -6.69 32.06 -20.40
N SER A 847 -6.94 33.22 -21.03
CA SER A 847 -8.09 33.40 -21.90
C SER A 847 -7.83 33.07 -23.38
N GLU A 848 -6.63 33.39 -23.91
CA GLU A 848 -6.33 33.36 -25.35
C GLU A 848 -5.63 32.06 -25.78
N ARG A 849 -4.85 31.42 -24.88
CA ARG A 849 -4.06 30.22 -25.19
C ARG A 849 -4.74 28.91 -24.83
N LEU A 850 -5.89 28.94 -24.16
CA LEU A 850 -6.64 27.74 -23.84
C LEU A 850 -7.23 27.13 -25.12
N PRO A 851 -7.01 25.83 -25.41
CA PRO A 851 -7.55 25.22 -26.62
C PRO A 851 -9.09 25.25 -26.62
N ARG A 852 -9.68 25.53 -27.78
CA ARG A 852 -11.14 25.57 -27.90
C ARG A 852 -11.77 24.20 -27.60
N GLY A 853 -12.81 24.18 -26.78
CA GLY A 853 -13.57 22.97 -26.44
C GLY A 853 -13.07 22.21 -25.23
N ILE A 854 -12.00 22.67 -24.54
CA ILE A 854 -11.52 22.10 -23.30
C ILE A 854 -12.09 22.91 -22.12
N ASP A 855 -12.62 22.21 -21.10
CA ASP A 855 -12.98 22.85 -19.82
C ASP A 855 -11.71 23.41 -19.17
N PRO A 856 -11.61 24.72 -18.91
CA PRO A 856 -10.46 25.32 -18.26
C PRO A 856 -10.04 24.63 -16.97
N ARG A 857 -11.00 24.12 -16.18
CA ARG A 857 -10.76 23.43 -14.91
C ARG A 857 -10.10 22.06 -15.07
N ARG A 858 -10.07 21.52 -16.30
CA ARG A 858 -9.43 20.24 -16.62
C ARG A 858 -8.11 20.40 -17.37
N HIS A 859 -7.66 21.63 -17.58
CA HIS A 859 -6.39 21.88 -18.27
C HIS A 859 -5.27 22.04 -17.26
N LEU A 860 -4.37 21.06 -17.18
CA LEU A 860 -3.33 20.92 -16.15
C LEU A 860 -2.30 22.03 -16.14
N LYS A 861 -2.06 22.67 -17.30
CA LYS A 861 -1.04 23.74 -17.43
C LYS A 861 -1.66 25.14 -17.24
N LEU A 862 -2.68 25.48 -18.02
CA LEU A 862 -3.25 26.85 -18.09
C LEU A 862 -4.51 27.00 -17.25
N GLY A 863 -5.09 25.92 -16.74
CA GLY A 863 -6.29 25.96 -15.92
C GLY A 863 -6.06 26.56 -14.52
N PRO A 864 -7.14 27.02 -13.86
CA PRO A 864 -7.05 27.59 -12.52
C PRO A 864 -6.45 26.60 -11.51
N GLY A 865 -5.36 26.99 -10.84
CA GLY A 865 -4.61 26.15 -9.91
C GLY A 865 -3.72 25.11 -10.58
N GLY A 866 -3.57 25.17 -11.90
CA GLY A 866 -2.65 24.34 -12.68
C GLY A 866 -1.19 24.82 -12.57
N LEU A 867 -0.32 24.18 -13.39
CA LEU A 867 1.13 24.42 -13.34
C LEU A 867 1.50 25.89 -13.50
N SER A 868 0.85 26.63 -14.43
CA SER A 868 1.16 28.04 -14.64
C SER A 868 0.84 28.92 -13.42
N ASP A 869 -0.19 28.60 -12.66
CA ASP A 869 -0.52 29.34 -11.43
C ASP A 869 0.58 29.17 -10.39
N VAL A 870 1.05 27.93 -10.20
CA VAL A 870 2.16 27.64 -9.30
C VAL A 870 3.44 28.33 -9.76
N GLU A 871 3.83 28.16 -11.03
CA GLU A 871 5.03 28.76 -11.61
C GLU A 871 5.05 30.27 -11.44
N TRP A 872 4.00 30.96 -11.85
CA TRP A 872 3.96 32.42 -11.80
C TRP A 872 3.95 32.96 -10.37
N THR A 873 3.29 32.25 -9.45
CA THR A 873 3.31 32.61 -8.02
C THR A 873 4.72 32.51 -7.45
N VAL A 874 5.41 31.38 -7.71
CA VAL A 874 6.77 31.13 -7.24
C VAL A 874 7.76 32.11 -7.86
N GLN A 875 7.65 32.34 -9.17
CA GLN A 875 8.52 33.27 -9.89
C GLN A 875 8.37 34.73 -9.39
N LEU A 876 7.16 35.15 -9.04
CA LEU A 876 6.95 36.45 -8.40
C LEU A 876 7.67 36.55 -7.06
N LEU A 877 7.60 35.47 -6.23
CA LEU A 877 8.33 35.44 -4.96
C LEU A 877 9.85 35.46 -5.17
N GLN A 878 10.35 34.77 -6.19
CA GLN A 878 11.78 34.82 -6.56
C GLN A 878 12.21 36.22 -6.99
N LEU A 879 11.47 36.88 -7.90
CA LEU A 879 11.78 38.23 -8.35
C LEU A 879 11.84 39.25 -7.19
N ARG A 880 11.03 39.07 -6.17
CA ARG A 880 10.95 40.00 -5.01
C ARG A 880 11.96 39.70 -3.93
N HIS A 881 12.27 38.40 -3.68
CA HIS A 881 12.94 38.00 -2.45
C HIS A 881 14.29 37.30 -2.68
N ALA A 882 14.61 36.89 -3.94
CA ALA A 882 15.81 36.08 -4.19
C ALA A 882 17.12 36.84 -3.92
N ARG A 883 17.14 38.16 -3.99
CA ARG A 883 18.31 39.00 -3.64
C ARG A 883 18.58 38.97 -2.15
N ALA A 884 17.55 39.01 -1.32
CA ALA A 884 17.67 38.95 0.13
C ALA A 884 17.85 37.52 0.65
N HIS A 885 17.35 36.53 -0.11
CA HIS A 885 17.37 35.11 0.26
C HIS A 885 18.01 34.27 -0.88
N PRO A 886 19.34 34.07 -0.89
CA PRO A 886 20.05 33.38 -1.96
C PRO A 886 19.55 31.95 -2.25
N ALA A 887 18.93 31.27 -1.27
CA ALA A 887 18.32 29.95 -1.47
C ALA A 887 17.18 29.96 -2.50
N LEU A 888 16.55 31.13 -2.75
CA LEU A 888 15.54 31.32 -3.79
C LEU A 888 16.13 31.44 -5.20
N GLN A 889 17.45 31.58 -5.34
CA GLN A 889 18.16 31.65 -6.62
C GLN A 889 18.31 30.25 -7.22
N THR A 890 17.20 29.64 -7.58
CA THR A 890 17.12 28.29 -8.18
C THR A 890 16.20 28.32 -9.39
N THR A 891 16.48 27.48 -10.38
CA THR A 891 15.62 27.31 -11.55
C THR A 891 14.48 26.30 -11.32
N GLU A 892 14.55 25.50 -10.24
CA GLU A 892 13.61 24.41 -9.93
C GLU A 892 12.43 24.91 -9.09
N THR A 893 11.18 24.64 -9.53
CA THR A 893 9.97 25.13 -8.88
C THR A 893 9.82 24.60 -7.45
N LEU A 894 9.95 23.30 -7.23
CA LEU A 894 9.77 22.71 -5.89
C LEU A 894 10.85 23.18 -4.90
N ARG A 895 12.07 23.36 -5.38
CA ARG A 895 13.18 23.88 -4.57
C ARG A 895 12.92 25.36 -4.19
N ALA A 896 12.40 26.16 -5.13
CA ALA A 896 12.02 27.54 -4.87
C ALA A 896 10.88 27.64 -3.86
N ILE A 897 9.84 26.77 -3.92
CA ILE A 897 8.76 26.67 -2.92
C ILE A 897 9.34 26.35 -1.53
N GLY A 898 10.26 25.38 -1.45
CA GLY A 898 10.93 25.00 -0.21
C GLY A 898 11.76 26.15 0.39
N ALA A 899 12.52 26.86 -0.47
CA ALA A 899 13.31 28.02 -0.08
C ALA A 899 12.42 29.19 0.40
N ALA A 900 11.30 29.47 -0.29
CA ALA A 900 10.35 30.53 0.11
C ALA A 900 9.73 30.22 1.48
N ARG A 901 9.42 28.96 1.77
CA ARG A 901 8.94 28.54 3.09
C ARG A 901 10.03 28.74 4.15
N SER A 902 11.26 28.31 3.89
CA SER A 902 12.37 28.42 4.84
C SER A 902 12.74 29.87 5.13
N ALA A 903 12.58 30.76 4.16
CA ALA A 903 12.76 32.20 4.30
C ALA A 903 11.59 32.93 4.99
N GLY A 904 10.51 32.24 5.35
CA GLY A 904 9.30 32.82 5.94
C GLY A 904 8.46 33.68 4.99
N VAL A 905 8.79 33.66 3.69
CA VAL A 905 8.06 34.42 2.64
C VAL A 905 6.75 33.72 2.25
N LEU A 906 6.69 32.42 2.44
CA LEU A 906 5.51 31.60 2.16
C LEU A 906 5.13 30.78 3.41
N SER A 907 3.84 30.74 3.76
CA SER A 907 3.39 29.93 4.89
C SER A 907 3.58 28.42 4.64
N VAL A 908 3.63 27.64 5.72
CA VAL A 908 3.71 26.15 5.62
C VAL A 908 2.52 25.59 4.85
N SER A 909 1.31 26.09 5.08
CA SER A 909 0.09 25.64 4.39
C SER A 909 0.12 25.98 2.91
N ASP A 910 0.56 27.19 2.56
CA ASP A 910 0.60 27.66 1.16
C ASP A 910 1.68 26.93 0.37
N SER A 911 2.86 26.73 0.99
CA SER A 911 3.95 25.96 0.35
C SER A 911 3.52 24.53 0.06
N ARG A 912 2.78 23.89 0.98
CA ARG A 912 2.23 22.55 0.77
C ARG A 912 1.21 22.53 -0.38
N ALA A 913 0.26 23.50 -0.38
CA ALA A 913 -0.76 23.57 -1.41
C ALA A 913 -0.18 23.74 -2.82
N LEU A 914 0.85 24.59 -2.98
CA LEU A 914 1.53 24.78 -4.26
C LEU A 914 2.36 23.55 -4.67
N ALA A 915 3.10 22.96 -3.73
CA ALA A 915 3.93 21.79 -4.01
C ALA A 915 3.08 20.55 -4.37
N ASP A 916 1.95 20.34 -3.68
CA ASP A 916 1.04 19.23 -3.97
C ASP A 916 0.39 19.39 -5.35
N ALA A 917 -0.02 20.63 -5.70
CA ALA A 917 -0.58 20.91 -7.01
C ALA A 917 0.45 20.72 -8.14
N TRP A 918 1.67 21.18 -7.92
CA TRP A 918 2.77 21.01 -8.88
C TRP A 918 3.07 19.54 -9.14
N ARG A 919 3.27 18.74 -8.09
CA ARG A 919 3.54 17.30 -8.21
C ARG A 919 2.38 16.60 -8.89
N PHE A 920 1.16 16.81 -8.41
CA PHE A 920 0.01 16.09 -8.93
C PHE A 920 -0.32 16.42 -10.39
N ALA A 921 -0.20 17.67 -10.79
CA ALA A 921 -0.35 18.05 -12.19
C ALA A 921 0.79 17.50 -13.08
N THR A 922 2.01 17.40 -12.54
CA THR A 922 3.15 16.77 -13.24
C THR A 922 2.94 15.26 -13.39
N ASP A 923 2.47 14.57 -12.35
CA ASP A 923 2.13 13.14 -12.37
C ASP A 923 1.06 12.86 -13.44
N LEU A 924 0.00 13.64 -13.46
CA LEU A 924 -1.09 13.51 -14.44
C LEU A 924 -0.61 13.74 -15.88
N ARG A 925 0.20 14.77 -16.12
CA ARG A 925 0.81 15.01 -17.45
C ARG A 925 1.73 13.87 -17.88
N GLY A 926 2.52 13.36 -16.95
CA GLY A 926 3.37 12.19 -17.17
C GLY A 926 2.53 10.97 -17.55
N ALA A 927 1.46 10.69 -16.81
CA ALA A 927 0.54 9.58 -17.08
C ALA A 927 -0.17 9.72 -18.44
N ILE A 928 -0.59 10.93 -18.83
CA ILE A 928 -1.19 11.19 -20.15
C ILE A 928 -0.18 10.89 -21.27
N ALA A 929 1.05 11.34 -21.13
CA ALA A 929 2.10 11.07 -22.11
C ALA A 929 2.44 9.57 -22.19
N LEU A 930 2.57 8.89 -21.04
CA LEU A 930 2.87 7.46 -20.94
C LEU A 930 1.73 6.58 -21.46
N ARG A 931 0.50 7.05 -21.40
CA ARG A 931 -0.63 6.35 -22.02
C ARG A 931 -0.43 6.15 -23.53
N GLY A 932 0.26 7.10 -24.20
CA GLY A 932 0.62 6.99 -25.62
C GLY A 932 -0.53 7.15 -26.60
N LYS A 933 -1.67 7.72 -26.19
CA LYS A 933 -2.79 8.10 -27.09
C LYS A 933 -2.59 9.52 -27.62
N SER A 934 -3.03 9.76 -28.85
CA SER A 934 -3.08 11.10 -29.42
C SER A 934 -4.09 11.98 -28.66
N GLY A 935 -3.74 13.22 -28.39
CA GLY A 935 -4.57 14.21 -27.69
C GLY A 935 -3.73 15.31 -27.07
N ASP A 936 -4.40 16.26 -26.42
CA ASP A 936 -3.71 17.33 -25.67
C ASP A 936 -3.09 16.73 -24.39
N ALA A 937 -1.77 16.78 -24.30
CA ALA A 937 -1.03 16.27 -23.13
C ALA A 937 -1.29 17.08 -21.83
N ASP A 938 -1.88 18.25 -21.96
CA ASP A 938 -2.20 19.16 -20.85
C ASP A 938 -3.67 19.10 -20.43
N ALA A 939 -4.51 18.29 -21.09
CA ALA A 939 -5.94 18.19 -20.80
C ALA A 939 -6.33 16.84 -20.20
N LEU A 940 -7.02 16.85 -19.05
CA LEU A 940 -7.60 15.64 -18.48
C LEU A 940 -8.71 15.07 -19.39
N PRO A 941 -8.70 13.75 -19.65
CA PRO A 941 -9.76 13.08 -20.40
C PRO A 941 -11.13 13.31 -19.78
N GLY A 942 -12.18 13.48 -20.62
CA GLY A 942 -13.55 13.65 -20.14
C GLY A 942 -14.19 12.36 -19.62
N ASP A 943 -13.71 11.20 -20.06
CA ASP A 943 -14.24 9.89 -19.66
C ASP A 943 -13.56 9.38 -18.37
N TYR A 944 -14.35 9.00 -17.38
CA TYR A 944 -13.86 8.45 -16.12
C TYR A 944 -13.11 7.12 -16.27
N ARG A 945 -13.36 6.36 -17.34
CA ARG A 945 -12.57 5.16 -17.65
C ARG A 945 -11.15 5.52 -18.04
N ASP A 946 -11.01 6.54 -18.87
CA ASP A 946 -9.71 7.04 -19.28
C ASP A 946 -8.93 7.63 -18.08
N LEU A 947 -9.61 8.28 -17.16
CA LEU A 947 -9.03 8.72 -15.89
C LEU A 947 -8.63 7.53 -15.00
N GLY A 948 -9.38 6.44 -14.99
CA GLY A 948 -9.00 5.20 -14.30
C GLY A 948 -7.73 4.57 -14.87
N VAL A 949 -7.51 4.66 -16.19
CA VAL A 949 -6.24 4.26 -16.83
C VAL A 949 -5.08 5.14 -16.34
N LEU A 950 -5.28 6.46 -16.24
CA LEU A 950 -4.25 7.36 -15.69
C LEU A 950 -3.92 7.03 -14.24
N ALA A 951 -4.93 6.75 -13.40
CA ALA A 951 -4.72 6.30 -12.03
C ALA A 951 -3.84 5.04 -11.97
N SER A 952 -4.10 4.06 -12.85
CA SER A 952 -3.30 2.83 -12.95
C SER A 952 -1.85 3.12 -13.37
N ILE A 953 -1.63 4.03 -14.33
CA ILE A 953 -0.27 4.44 -14.76
C ILE A 953 0.50 5.11 -13.62
N MET A 954 -0.21 5.89 -12.78
CA MET A 954 0.36 6.55 -11.59
C MET A 954 0.54 5.60 -10.40
N GLY A 955 0.20 4.32 -10.52
CA GLY A 955 0.28 3.35 -9.43
C GLY A 955 -0.72 3.60 -8.29
N VAL A 956 -1.78 4.42 -8.51
CA VAL A 956 -2.79 4.72 -7.49
C VAL A 956 -4.06 3.90 -7.73
N GLN A 957 -4.60 3.33 -6.65
CA GLN A 957 -5.83 2.54 -6.72
C GLN A 957 -7.07 3.43 -6.52
N GLU A 958 -7.24 4.43 -7.38
CA GLU A 958 -8.38 5.35 -7.35
C GLU A 958 -9.28 5.12 -8.56
N SER A 959 -10.59 5.36 -8.39
CA SER A 959 -11.49 5.42 -9.54
C SER A 959 -11.22 6.70 -10.34
N GLY A 960 -11.54 6.70 -11.63
CA GLY A 960 -11.40 7.90 -12.46
C GLY A 960 -12.15 9.10 -11.90
N GLN A 961 -13.32 8.90 -11.28
CA GLN A 961 -14.05 9.95 -10.58
C GLN A 961 -13.28 10.49 -9.36
N ALA A 962 -12.72 9.61 -8.51
CA ALA A 962 -11.95 10.01 -7.34
C ALA A 962 -10.69 10.80 -7.74
N LEU A 963 -10.02 10.40 -8.82
CA LEU A 963 -8.88 11.10 -9.39
C LEU A 963 -9.26 12.52 -9.85
N ASP A 964 -10.39 12.67 -10.56
CA ASP A 964 -10.92 13.96 -11.01
C ASP A 964 -11.25 14.90 -9.83
N GLU A 965 -11.95 14.37 -8.83
CA GLU A 965 -12.30 15.13 -7.61
C GLU A 965 -11.04 15.54 -6.82
N ARG A 966 -10.04 14.66 -6.75
CA ARG A 966 -8.76 14.95 -6.10
C ARG A 966 -8.02 16.08 -6.82
N TYR A 967 -7.94 16.02 -8.16
CA TYR A 967 -7.34 17.07 -8.94
C TYR A 967 -8.07 18.42 -8.74
N ALA A 968 -9.39 18.44 -8.88
CA ALA A 968 -10.19 19.64 -8.70
C ALA A 968 -10.03 20.28 -7.31
N ARG A 969 -9.90 19.45 -6.27
CA ARG A 969 -9.65 19.90 -4.87
C ARG A 969 -8.25 20.49 -4.73
N THR A 970 -7.24 19.82 -5.26
CA THR A 970 -5.85 20.25 -5.21
C THR A 970 -5.64 21.55 -5.97
N ALA A 971 -6.19 21.65 -7.19
CA ALA A 971 -6.14 22.86 -8.01
C ALA A 971 -6.84 24.06 -7.35
N ARG A 972 -8.02 23.87 -6.74
CA ARG A 972 -8.70 24.95 -6.00
C ARG A 972 -7.87 25.51 -4.84
N ARG A 973 -7.15 24.64 -4.11
CA ARG A 973 -6.26 25.06 -3.01
C ARG A 973 -5.09 25.90 -3.52
N ALA A 974 -4.43 25.44 -4.60
CA ALA A 974 -3.35 26.19 -5.23
C ALA A 974 -3.85 27.52 -5.81
N ARG A 975 -5.01 27.53 -6.47
CA ARG A 975 -5.62 28.76 -7.00
C ARG A 975 -5.88 29.78 -5.90
N ALA A 976 -6.39 29.40 -4.74
CA ALA A 976 -6.60 30.29 -3.62
C ALA A 976 -5.28 30.93 -3.11
N VAL A 977 -4.16 30.18 -3.16
CA VAL A 977 -2.84 30.75 -2.84
C VAL A 977 -2.42 31.74 -3.93
N THR A 978 -2.56 31.41 -5.20
CA THR A 978 -2.24 32.28 -6.33
C THR A 978 -3.05 33.57 -6.30
N GLU A 979 -4.34 33.48 -6.01
CA GLU A 979 -5.19 34.69 -5.88
C GLU A 979 -4.71 35.61 -4.78
N ARG A 980 -4.33 35.09 -3.63
CA ARG A 980 -3.84 35.86 -2.48
C ARG A 980 -2.42 36.38 -2.71
N VAL A 981 -1.50 35.55 -3.21
CA VAL A 981 -0.07 35.90 -3.32
C VAL A 981 0.24 36.67 -4.61
N PHE A 982 -0.35 36.26 -5.74
CA PHE A 982 -0.03 36.80 -7.05
C PHE A 982 -0.99 37.92 -7.46
N PHE A 983 -2.31 37.75 -7.26
CA PHE A 983 -3.32 38.73 -7.72
C PHE A 983 -3.72 39.77 -6.67
N ALA A 984 -3.83 39.43 -5.39
CA ALA A 984 -4.31 40.28 -4.33
C ALA A 984 -3.21 40.92 -3.46
N TRP A 985 -1.95 40.85 -3.90
CA TRP A 985 -0.83 41.39 -3.14
C TRP A 985 -1.00 42.91 -2.95
N GLU A 986 -1.43 43.34 -1.77
CA GLU A 986 -1.28 44.71 -1.29
C GLU A 986 0.04 44.80 -0.54
N GLU A 987 0.81 45.88 -0.75
CA GLU A 987 2.02 46.11 0.04
C GLU A 987 1.64 46.17 1.53
N PRO A 988 2.39 45.52 2.42
CA PRO A 988 2.26 45.79 3.84
C PRO A 988 2.57 47.27 4.04
N SER A 989 1.57 47.99 4.51
CA SER A 989 1.65 49.43 4.85
C SER A 989 2.71 49.70 5.89
#